data_a93f0fc38a80ed55c58dc727c25139c0
#
_entry.id   a93f0fc38a80ed55c58dc727c25139c0
#
_cell.length_a   1.000
_cell.length_b   1.000
_cell.length_c   1.000
_cell.angle_alpha   90.00
_cell.angle_beta   90.00
_cell.angle_gamma   90.00
#
_symmetry.space_group_name_H-M   'P 1'
#
loop_
_entity.id
_entity.type
_entity.pdbx_description
1 polymer ?
#
loop_
_entity_poly.entity_id
_entity_poly.type
_entity_poly.pdbx_seq_one_letter_code
_entity_poly.pdbx_strand_id
1 'polypeptide(L)'
;MKISYKWLKEYVDFDLTPQETADALTSTGLEVDALEEVETIRGGLKGLFVGKVLTCEAHPNSDHLHVTTVDLGKGEPQQIVCGAPNVAAGQKVIVADLGCVLYDDDKEFTIKKSKLRGVESLGMICAEDEIGVGTAHDGIIVLPEDAPVGQPAAEYYHLDSDWLIDIDITANRADALSHYGVARDLYAWLTQNGYKTSLHRPNCDAFVVDNHDLPIEVTIENPEACRRYACLSITDCEVKESPQWLKDKLNVIGLRPINNIVDITNYIMMAYGQPMHCFDADMVKGHHIIVKDNNEGKKFVTLDGEEHILGEHDLAICNEEEPMCIAGVFGGKGSGTYETTRNVVLESAYFHPTWIRKSARRHGLSTDASFRFERGIDPNGVIYALKQAAILCKELAGGKISMEIRDEYPTKMSDFPVRLNYEYCDRLIGKKLGNDVIKRIAESLEMKVVKEDAEGLDLLVPAYRVDVQRPCDVVEDILRIYGYNNVEIPTTLKSSLTIAEDADKEYHKENIIGEQLVGEGFLEIMNNSLTKASYYEEAGYNAYPWEETVKVMNPLSADLGVMRQTLLFGGLESIVRNVNRKTQNLRFFEVGNVYKYVKEKWSEESPVKAYVQDHHIALWVTGKHIQGSWAHPDEDSSFYELKAYVENILRRIGVPQGLLVCTNSDNNAFDKALVLKTRAGKALVEMGIVNHKVLKSFDIEQKVYYAELDWTGLMKATRKNKLQFHEISKYPAVSRDLALLVDNNVEFAQIEEIARQTDKKQLKRVELFDVYQGKNLPEGKKSYAVNFILQDETKTLNDKAIDAIMQKLIKNLTNKLGAELR
;
A
#
# COMPACT_ATOMS: atom_id res chain seq x y z
N MET A 1 11.17 7.82 -9.64
CA MET A 1 12.56 7.91 -10.18
C MET A 1 12.62 8.95 -11.28
N LYS A 2 13.47 9.94 -11.11
CA LYS A 2 13.58 11.04 -12.05
C LYS A 2 14.61 10.74 -13.13
N ILE A 3 14.21 10.82 -14.38
CA ILE A 3 15.02 10.49 -15.56
C ILE A 3 15.07 11.70 -16.50
N SER A 4 16.27 12.08 -16.91
CA SER A 4 16.47 13.04 -18.00
C SER A 4 16.31 12.35 -19.34
N TYR A 5 15.48 12.89 -20.21
CA TYR A 5 15.26 12.37 -21.56
C TYR A 5 16.52 12.42 -22.41
N LYS A 6 17.33 13.51 -22.33
CA LYS A 6 18.59 13.61 -23.06
C LYS A 6 19.63 12.65 -22.55
N TRP A 7 19.73 12.50 -21.22
CA TRP A 7 20.64 11.53 -20.63
C TRP A 7 20.27 10.10 -20.97
N LEU A 8 18.96 9.78 -21.04
CA LEU A 8 18.47 8.47 -21.47
C LEU A 8 18.94 8.14 -22.91
N LYS A 9 18.96 9.11 -23.82
CA LYS A 9 19.45 8.97 -25.19
C LYS A 9 20.95 8.65 -25.30
N GLU A 10 21.73 8.86 -24.27
CA GLU A 10 23.14 8.43 -24.25
C GLU A 10 23.29 6.91 -24.12
N TYR A 11 22.26 6.22 -23.61
CA TYR A 11 22.30 4.78 -23.39
C TYR A 11 21.50 3.97 -24.41
N VAL A 12 20.50 4.55 -25.03
CA VAL A 12 19.67 3.84 -26.01
C VAL A 12 19.33 4.76 -27.19
N ASP A 13 19.49 4.23 -28.41
CA ASP A 13 19.18 4.97 -29.64
C ASP A 13 17.69 4.93 -29.92
N PHE A 14 17.06 6.11 -30.04
CA PHE A 14 15.65 6.23 -30.42
C PHE A 14 15.30 7.65 -30.90
N ASP A 15 14.23 7.75 -31.71
CA ASP A 15 13.71 9.02 -32.25
C ASP A 15 12.30 9.36 -31.70
N LEU A 16 11.85 8.67 -30.64
CA LEU A 16 10.58 8.98 -30.00
C LEU A 16 10.62 10.38 -29.37
N THR A 17 9.51 11.09 -29.40
CA THR A 17 9.32 12.32 -28.63
C THR A 17 9.30 12.03 -27.12
N PRO A 18 9.47 13.04 -26.24
CA PRO A 18 9.34 12.85 -24.82
C PRO A 18 8.03 12.20 -24.38
N GLN A 19 6.90 12.58 -25.01
CA GLN A 19 5.58 11.99 -24.72
C GLN A 19 5.50 10.52 -25.17
N GLU A 20 5.92 10.20 -26.39
CA GLU A 20 5.96 8.83 -26.87
C GLU A 20 6.89 7.94 -26.03
N THR A 21 7.98 8.51 -25.50
CA THR A 21 8.89 7.81 -24.59
C THR A 21 8.20 7.51 -23.26
N ALA A 22 7.47 8.47 -22.70
CA ALA A 22 6.68 8.30 -21.48
C ALA A 22 5.60 7.23 -21.66
N ASP A 23 4.88 7.24 -22.79
CA ASP A 23 3.86 6.25 -23.12
C ASP A 23 4.47 4.84 -23.30
N ALA A 24 5.64 4.74 -23.95
CA ALA A 24 6.37 3.48 -24.11
C ALA A 24 6.80 2.91 -22.75
N LEU A 25 7.41 3.72 -21.87
CA LEU A 25 7.83 3.32 -20.54
C LEU A 25 6.64 2.86 -19.70
N THR A 26 5.55 3.62 -19.65
CA THR A 26 4.33 3.26 -18.95
C THR A 26 3.79 1.91 -19.45
N SER A 27 3.83 1.66 -20.77
CA SER A 27 3.37 0.39 -21.33
C SER A 27 4.21 -0.82 -20.92
N THR A 28 5.47 -0.61 -20.49
CA THR A 28 6.35 -1.66 -19.97
C THR A 28 6.21 -1.89 -18.45
N GLY A 29 5.32 -1.14 -17.79
CA GLY A 29 5.12 -1.18 -16.34
C GLY A 29 6.03 -0.22 -15.55
N LEU A 30 6.71 0.70 -16.23
CA LEU A 30 7.40 1.84 -15.64
C LEU A 30 6.49 3.07 -15.77
N GLU A 31 5.50 3.17 -14.87
CA GLU A 31 4.47 4.21 -14.90
C GLU A 31 5.08 5.61 -14.78
N VAL A 32 4.78 6.47 -15.76
CA VAL A 32 5.25 7.85 -15.76
C VAL A 32 4.19 8.72 -15.09
N ASP A 33 4.51 9.26 -13.92
CA ASP A 33 3.63 10.13 -13.14
C ASP A 33 3.61 11.56 -13.66
N ALA A 34 4.77 12.05 -14.12
CA ALA A 34 4.91 13.41 -14.64
C ALA A 34 5.92 13.48 -15.78
N LEU A 35 5.64 14.36 -16.74
CA LEU A 35 6.52 14.72 -17.83
C LEU A 35 6.62 16.26 -17.88
N GLU A 36 7.80 16.80 -17.56
CA GLU A 36 8.00 18.22 -17.41
C GLU A 36 9.18 18.72 -18.26
N GLU A 37 9.01 19.83 -18.98
CA GLU A 37 10.13 20.49 -19.62
C GLU A 37 10.96 21.27 -18.58
N VAL A 38 12.23 20.93 -18.45
CA VAL A 38 13.16 21.59 -17.54
C VAL A 38 14.02 22.57 -18.34
N GLU A 39 13.79 23.84 -18.12
CA GLU A 39 14.58 24.92 -18.71
C GLU A 39 15.86 25.14 -17.86
N THR A 40 17.02 25.18 -18.49
CA THR A 40 18.33 25.45 -17.84
C THR A 40 18.32 26.78 -17.11
N ILE A 41 17.65 27.78 -17.69
CA ILE A 41 17.39 29.09 -17.10
C ILE A 41 15.88 29.30 -17.11
N ARG A 42 15.33 29.72 -15.98
CA ARG A 42 13.86 29.94 -15.84
C ARG A 42 13.38 30.95 -16.89
N GLY A 43 12.36 30.57 -17.65
CA GLY A 43 11.83 31.38 -18.74
C GLY A 43 12.54 31.18 -20.08
N GLY A 44 13.62 30.35 -20.12
CA GLY A 44 14.30 29.95 -21.36
C GLY A 44 14.87 31.13 -22.15
N LEU A 45 15.13 32.24 -21.54
CA LEU A 45 15.52 33.53 -22.16
C LEU A 45 14.58 33.98 -23.32
N LYS A 46 13.30 33.62 -23.24
CA LYS A 46 12.28 33.98 -24.21
C LYS A 46 12.07 35.51 -24.24
N GLY A 47 12.17 36.12 -25.42
CA GLY A 47 12.02 37.59 -25.58
C GLY A 47 13.31 38.39 -25.32
N LEU A 48 14.44 37.73 -25.09
CA LEU A 48 15.76 38.36 -25.03
C LEU A 48 16.51 38.14 -26.35
N PHE A 49 17.22 39.19 -26.77
CA PHE A 49 17.92 39.20 -28.07
C PHE A 49 19.30 39.86 -27.94
N VAL A 50 20.22 39.48 -28.78
CA VAL A 50 21.49 40.19 -29.00
C VAL A 50 21.19 41.50 -29.70
N GLY A 51 21.49 42.62 -29.05
CA GLY A 51 21.34 43.99 -29.58
C GLY A 51 22.67 44.68 -29.78
N LYS A 52 22.72 45.72 -30.66
CA LYS A 52 23.85 46.61 -30.82
C LYS A 52 23.47 48.02 -30.41
N VAL A 53 24.19 48.57 -29.49
CA VAL A 53 24.03 50.00 -29.07
C VAL A 53 24.58 50.91 -30.16
N LEU A 54 23.69 51.62 -30.87
CA LEU A 54 24.10 52.52 -31.95
C LEU A 54 24.56 53.88 -31.39
N THR A 55 23.78 54.46 -30.44
CA THR A 55 24.07 55.70 -29.77
C THR A 55 23.92 55.55 -28.26
N CYS A 56 24.72 56.34 -27.51
CA CYS A 56 24.61 56.42 -26.05
C CYS A 56 24.85 57.86 -25.63
N GLU A 57 23.79 58.52 -25.18
CA GLU A 57 23.82 59.94 -24.79
C GLU A 57 23.40 60.10 -23.29
N ALA A 58 23.89 61.11 -22.61
CA ALA A 58 23.47 61.35 -21.24
C ALA A 58 22.00 61.73 -21.16
N HIS A 59 21.30 61.21 -20.15
CA HIS A 59 19.88 61.49 -19.96
C HIS A 59 19.60 62.94 -19.56
N PRO A 60 18.67 63.65 -20.25
CA PRO A 60 18.48 65.09 -20.03
C PRO A 60 18.07 65.50 -18.61
N ASN A 61 17.47 64.57 -17.85
CA ASN A 61 16.96 64.80 -16.50
C ASN A 61 17.55 63.87 -15.44
N SER A 62 18.77 63.31 -15.71
CA SER A 62 19.44 62.39 -14.76
C SER A 62 20.95 62.40 -15.02
N ASP A 63 21.70 62.34 -13.97
CA ASP A 63 23.16 62.21 -13.92
C ASP A 63 23.68 60.75 -13.94
N HIS A 64 22.79 59.80 -13.80
CA HIS A 64 23.12 58.36 -13.76
C HIS A 64 22.55 57.56 -14.93
N LEU A 65 21.61 58.12 -15.68
CA LEU A 65 20.96 57.42 -16.78
C LEU A 65 21.54 57.81 -18.13
N HIS A 66 21.52 56.89 -19.03
CA HIS A 66 21.84 57.08 -20.44
C HIS A 66 20.65 56.75 -21.33
N VAL A 67 20.45 57.53 -22.40
CA VAL A 67 19.49 57.25 -23.43
C VAL A 67 20.24 56.59 -24.60
N THR A 68 19.89 55.33 -24.87
CA THR A 68 20.54 54.56 -25.92
C THR A 68 19.57 54.28 -27.06
N THR A 69 20.10 54.16 -28.25
CA THR A 69 19.41 53.61 -29.40
C THR A 69 20.00 52.24 -29.70
N VAL A 70 19.21 51.19 -29.68
CA VAL A 70 19.67 49.80 -29.80
C VAL A 70 19.03 49.14 -31.02
N ASP A 71 19.87 48.57 -31.86
CA ASP A 71 19.43 47.75 -33.01
C ASP A 71 19.27 46.30 -32.55
N LEU A 72 18.06 45.74 -32.71
CA LEU A 72 17.75 44.36 -32.41
C LEU A 72 17.63 43.47 -33.66
N GLY A 73 18.03 43.97 -34.84
CA GLY A 73 17.87 43.26 -36.11
C GLY A 73 16.43 43.11 -36.59
N LYS A 74 15.49 43.86 -35.97
CA LYS A 74 14.04 43.72 -36.27
C LYS A 74 13.48 44.90 -37.09
N GLY A 75 14.35 45.74 -37.68
CA GLY A 75 13.97 46.87 -38.51
C GLY A 75 14.34 48.21 -37.88
N GLU A 76 13.40 48.96 -37.23
CA GLU A 76 13.73 50.25 -36.60
C GLU A 76 14.42 50.05 -35.26
N PRO A 77 15.55 50.76 -35.02
CA PRO A 77 16.22 50.73 -33.71
C PRO A 77 15.31 51.23 -32.57
N GLN A 78 15.45 50.63 -31.40
CA GLN A 78 14.60 50.92 -30.21
C GLN A 78 15.36 51.88 -29.27
N GLN A 79 14.61 52.83 -28.72
CA GLN A 79 15.13 53.72 -27.64
C GLN A 79 14.99 53.01 -26.30
N ILE A 80 16.12 52.83 -25.62
CA ILE A 80 16.17 52.17 -24.26
C ILE A 80 16.93 53.10 -23.32
N VAL A 81 16.37 53.33 -22.13
CA VAL A 81 17.04 54.05 -21.08
C VAL A 81 17.76 53.04 -20.17
N CYS A 82 19.06 53.21 -20.03
CA CYS A 82 19.93 52.31 -19.25
C CYS A 82 20.60 53.07 -18.10
N GLY A 83 20.64 52.46 -16.93
CA GLY A 83 21.29 52.97 -15.71
C GLY A 83 22.66 52.40 -15.44
N ALA A 84 23.12 51.47 -16.22
CA ALA A 84 24.41 50.81 -15.97
C ALA A 84 25.61 51.72 -16.33
N PRO A 85 26.66 51.76 -15.50
CA PRO A 85 27.80 52.64 -15.70
C PRO A 85 28.70 52.21 -16.87
N ASN A 86 28.60 50.95 -17.33
CA ASN A 86 29.45 50.38 -18.37
C ASN A 86 28.82 50.45 -19.79
N VAL A 87 27.62 51.04 -19.95
CA VAL A 87 26.99 51.16 -21.26
C VAL A 87 27.65 52.18 -22.16
N ALA A 88 27.95 51.79 -23.41
CA ALA A 88 28.60 52.68 -24.40
C ALA A 88 28.14 52.37 -25.82
N ALA A 89 28.22 53.37 -26.71
CA ALA A 89 27.95 53.19 -28.13
C ALA A 89 28.92 52.19 -28.78
N GLY A 90 28.40 51.36 -29.67
CA GLY A 90 29.15 50.32 -30.39
C GLY A 90 29.12 48.93 -29.75
N GLN A 91 28.78 48.84 -28.44
CA GLN A 91 28.75 47.58 -27.72
C GLN A 91 27.60 46.66 -28.23
N LYS A 92 27.87 45.34 -28.17
CA LYS A 92 26.82 44.32 -28.29
C LYS A 92 26.39 43.89 -26.92
N VAL A 93 25.09 43.79 -26.68
CA VAL A 93 24.46 43.63 -25.36
C VAL A 93 23.27 42.65 -25.46
N ILE A 94 22.83 42.16 -24.33
CA ILE A 94 21.57 41.40 -24.24
C ILE A 94 20.43 42.37 -23.89
N VAL A 95 19.34 42.28 -24.64
CA VAL A 95 18.18 43.18 -24.50
C VAL A 95 16.92 42.36 -24.31
N ALA A 96 16.19 42.67 -23.23
CA ALA A 96 14.83 42.22 -23.01
C ALA A 96 13.84 43.13 -23.78
N ASP A 97 13.19 42.60 -24.78
CA ASP A 97 12.19 43.27 -25.62
C ASP A 97 10.84 43.44 -24.88
N LEU A 98 9.95 44.27 -25.43
CA LEU A 98 8.62 44.49 -24.85
C LEU A 98 7.84 43.15 -24.78
N GLY A 99 7.29 42.90 -23.62
CA GLY A 99 6.55 41.66 -23.33
C GLY A 99 7.45 40.53 -22.79
N CYS A 100 8.78 40.66 -22.78
CA CYS A 100 9.68 39.73 -22.13
C CYS A 100 9.38 39.65 -20.62
N VAL A 101 9.41 38.41 -20.07
CA VAL A 101 9.27 38.19 -18.62
C VAL A 101 10.63 37.82 -18.07
N LEU A 102 11.12 38.60 -17.11
CA LEU A 102 12.31 38.33 -16.32
C LEU A 102 11.90 37.76 -14.95
N TYR A 103 12.79 37.01 -14.33
CA TYR A 103 12.53 36.32 -13.08
C TYR A 103 13.56 36.75 -12.03
N ASP A 104 13.09 37.19 -10.87
CA ASP A 104 13.91 37.54 -9.70
C ASP A 104 13.39 36.69 -8.53
N ASP A 105 14.09 35.63 -8.21
CA ASP A 105 13.64 34.56 -7.30
C ASP A 105 12.23 34.06 -7.67
N ASP A 106 11.23 34.27 -6.79
CA ASP A 106 9.84 33.88 -7.01
C ASP A 106 8.99 34.94 -7.73
N LYS A 107 9.58 36.09 -8.10
CA LYS A 107 8.82 37.17 -8.72
C LYS A 107 9.02 37.22 -10.22
N GLU A 108 7.93 37.51 -10.91
CA GLU A 108 7.90 37.73 -12.34
C GLU A 108 7.85 39.24 -12.65
N PHE A 109 8.71 39.71 -13.54
CA PHE A 109 8.72 41.07 -13.99
C PHE A 109 8.58 41.15 -15.51
N THR A 110 7.47 41.69 -15.99
CA THR A 110 7.24 41.84 -17.43
C THR A 110 7.76 43.17 -17.92
N ILE A 111 8.59 43.17 -18.93
CA ILE A 111 9.10 44.37 -19.61
C ILE A 111 7.96 45.05 -20.34
N LYS A 112 7.65 46.29 -19.91
CA LYS A 112 6.59 47.10 -20.52
C LYS A 112 7.19 48.45 -20.95
N LYS A 113 6.56 49.05 -21.99
CA LYS A 113 6.84 50.41 -22.37
C LYS A 113 6.73 51.32 -21.14
N SER A 114 7.79 52.01 -20.81
CA SER A 114 7.90 52.87 -19.61
C SER A 114 8.46 54.25 -19.96
N LYS A 115 8.21 55.21 -19.05
CA LYS A 115 8.85 56.55 -19.10
C LYS A 115 9.72 56.71 -17.87
N LEU A 116 11.02 56.73 -18.07
CA LEU A 116 12.01 56.97 -17.03
C LEU A 116 12.40 58.46 -17.02
N ARG A 117 12.08 59.16 -15.97
CA ARG A 117 12.31 60.64 -15.84
C ARG A 117 11.90 61.45 -17.07
N GLY A 118 10.81 61.05 -17.76
CA GLY A 118 10.24 61.76 -18.91
C GLY A 118 10.69 61.22 -20.27
N VAL A 119 11.70 60.37 -20.36
CA VAL A 119 12.19 59.74 -21.58
C VAL A 119 11.60 58.34 -21.72
N GLU A 120 11.14 57.95 -22.89
CA GLU A 120 10.52 56.68 -23.19
C GLU A 120 11.55 55.56 -23.32
N SER A 121 11.29 54.41 -22.72
CA SER A 121 12.10 53.19 -22.85
C SER A 121 11.24 52.08 -23.41
N LEU A 122 11.70 51.42 -24.48
CA LEU A 122 11.00 50.35 -25.19
C LEU A 122 11.65 48.95 -24.95
N GLY A 123 12.38 48.78 -23.86
CA GLY A 123 13.08 47.56 -23.51
C GLY A 123 13.98 47.78 -22.32
N MET A 124 14.81 46.78 -22.02
CA MET A 124 15.79 46.81 -20.94
C MET A 124 17.07 46.15 -21.43
N ILE A 125 18.25 46.78 -21.23
CA ILE A 125 19.54 46.13 -21.41
C ILE A 125 19.89 45.41 -20.10
N CYS A 126 20.25 44.16 -20.15
CA CYS A 126 20.26 43.28 -18.97
C CYS A 126 21.67 43.02 -18.44
N ALA A 127 21.79 42.84 -17.12
CA ALA A 127 22.93 42.28 -16.41
C ALA A 127 22.87 40.72 -16.40
N GLU A 128 23.94 40.08 -15.93
CA GLU A 128 24.00 38.60 -15.91
C GLU A 128 22.97 37.99 -14.94
N ASP A 129 22.87 38.54 -13.74
CA ASP A 129 21.97 38.07 -12.70
C ASP A 129 20.49 38.32 -13.04
N GLU A 130 20.16 39.37 -13.78
CA GLU A 130 18.82 39.71 -14.20
C GLU A 130 18.21 38.68 -15.18
N ILE A 131 19.07 37.95 -15.88
CA ILE A 131 18.65 36.91 -16.83
C ILE A 131 19.11 35.51 -16.46
N GLY A 132 19.81 35.37 -15.32
CA GLY A 132 20.23 34.07 -14.77
C GLY A 132 21.41 33.40 -15.50
N VAL A 133 22.20 34.14 -16.32
CA VAL A 133 23.39 33.59 -17.00
C VAL A 133 24.66 33.69 -16.19
N GLY A 134 24.62 34.42 -15.09
CA GLY A 134 25.75 34.65 -14.16
C GLY A 134 25.28 35.32 -12.89
N THR A 135 26.24 35.80 -12.07
CA THR A 135 25.98 36.43 -10.78
C THR A 135 26.38 37.92 -10.71
N ALA A 136 26.95 38.45 -11.79
CA ALA A 136 27.43 39.84 -11.82
C ALA A 136 26.24 40.82 -11.98
N HIS A 137 26.22 41.84 -11.09
CA HIS A 137 25.22 42.92 -11.07
C HIS A 137 25.77 44.32 -11.24
N ASP A 138 27.08 44.46 -11.37
CA ASP A 138 27.79 45.73 -11.42
C ASP A 138 27.74 46.42 -12.79
N GLY A 139 27.11 45.84 -13.78
CA GLY A 139 26.91 46.36 -15.13
C GLY A 139 26.13 45.46 -16.06
N ILE A 140 25.86 45.98 -17.25
CA ILE A 140 25.21 45.20 -18.30
C ILE A 140 26.18 44.19 -18.92
N ILE A 141 25.62 43.13 -19.52
CA ILE A 141 26.38 42.16 -20.29
C ILE A 141 26.92 42.82 -21.58
N VAL A 142 28.23 42.82 -21.73
CA VAL A 142 28.90 43.25 -22.98
C VAL A 142 29.43 42.03 -23.70
N LEU A 143 28.81 41.73 -24.86
CA LEU A 143 29.16 40.59 -25.69
C LEU A 143 30.38 40.88 -26.60
N PRO A 144 31.06 39.82 -27.10
CA PRO A 144 32.13 39.95 -28.10
C PRO A 144 31.61 40.63 -29.39
N GLU A 145 32.52 41.27 -30.14
CA GLU A 145 32.16 42.01 -31.37
C GLU A 145 31.58 41.14 -32.48
N ASP A 146 31.82 39.82 -32.45
CA ASP A 146 31.31 38.86 -33.44
C ASP A 146 29.92 38.35 -33.11
N ALA A 147 29.33 38.64 -31.93
CA ALA A 147 27.99 38.21 -31.56
C ALA A 147 26.95 38.67 -32.59
N PRO A 148 26.06 37.78 -33.11
CA PRO A 148 25.13 38.12 -34.17
C PRO A 148 23.97 39.00 -33.67
N VAL A 149 23.80 40.18 -34.18
CA VAL A 149 22.69 41.09 -33.82
C VAL A 149 21.37 40.52 -34.29
N GLY A 150 20.37 40.53 -33.41
CA GLY A 150 19.05 40.01 -33.68
C GLY A 150 18.87 38.53 -33.35
N GLN A 151 19.95 37.80 -32.99
CA GLN A 151 19.86 36.42 -32.55
C GLN A 151 19.14 36.33 -31.20
N PRO A 152 18.21 35.37 -31.01
CA PRO A 152 17.65 35.08 -29.68
C PRO A 152 18.76 34.77 -28.67
N ALA A 153 18.65 35.28 -27.44
CA ALA A 153 19.66 35.05 -26.40
C ALA A 153 19.77 33.57 -26.06
N ALA A 154 18.67 32.81 -26.08
CA ALA A 154 18.69 31.37 -25.88
C ALA A 154 19.56 30.62 -26.87
N GLU A 155 19.53 31.01 -28.15
CA GLU A 155 20.40 30.43 -29.18
C GLU A 155 21.86 30.87 -29.02
N TYR A 156 22.09 32.15 -28.64
CA TYR A 156 23.41 32.66 -28.40
C TYR A 156 24.14 31.98 -27.26
N TYR A 157 23.43 31.72 -26.18
CA TYR A 157 23.94 31.01 -25.02
C TYR A 157 23.84 29.48 -25.14
N HIS A 158 23.39 28.98 -26.31
CA HIS A 158 23.18 27.53 -26.53
C HIS A 158 22.35 26.86 -25.45
N LEU A 159 21.32 27.57 -24.95
CA LEU A 159 20.41 27.00 -23.97
C LEU A 159 19.61 25.89 -24.61
N ASP A 160 19.65 24.75 -23.97
CA ASP A 160 19.00 23.54 -24.44
C ASP A 160 18.12 23.02 -23.33
N SER A 161 16.79 23.04 -23.53
CA SER A 161 15.86 22.45 -22.58
C SER A 161 15.97 20.93 -22.58
N ASP A 162 15.74 20.33 -21.44
CA ASP A 162 15.60 18.88 -21.29
C ASP A 162 14.21 18.52 -20.80
N TRP A 163 13.84 17.25 -20.84
CA TRP A 163 12.60 16.76 -20.30
C TRP A 163 12.86 15.84 -19.10
N LEU A 164 12.20 16.15 -18.01
CA LEU A 164 12.16 15.30 -16.82
C LEU A 164 11.00 14.31 -16.94
N ILE A 165 11.33 13.04 -16.89
CA ILE A 165 10.37 11.92 -16.84
C ILE A 165 10.40 11.41 -15.40
N ASP A 166 9.35 11.64 -14.64
CA ASP A 166 9.22 11.08 -13.29
C ASP A 166 8.46 9.76 -13.32
N ILE A 167 9.14 8.70 -12.90
CA ILE A 167 8.66 7.32 -13.00
C ILE A 167 8.40 6.79 -11.59
N ASP A 168 7.19 6.28 -11.35
CA ASP A 168 6.90 5.51 -10.14
C ASP A 168 7.43 4.07 -10.28
N ILE A 169 8.46 3.76 -9.48
CA ILE A 169 9.13 2.46 -9.52
C ILE A 169 8.63 1.58 -8.38
N THR A 170 7.97 0.49 -8.73
CA THR A 170 7.55 -0.52 -7.76
C THR A 170 8.75 -1.18 -7.07
N ALA A 171 8.56 -1.64 -5.84
CA ALA A 171 9.66 -2.11 -4.98
C ALA A 171 10.42 -3.33 -5.55
N ASN A 172 9.80 -4.10 -6.45
CA ASN A 172 10.43 -5.25 -7.12
C ASN A 172 11.31 -4.85 -8.31
N ARG A 173 11.14 -3.63 -8.86
CA ARG A 173 11.86 -3.16 -10.04
C ARG A 173 13.11 -2.34 -9.68
N ALA A 174 13.92 -2.86 -8.76
CA ALA A 174 15.20 -2.25 -8.36
C ALA A 174 16.17 -2.06 -9.55
N ASP A 175 16.06 -2.89 -10.56
CA ASP A 175 16.83 -2.82 -11.81
C ASP A 175 16.59 -1.52 -12.60
N ALA A 176 15.44 -0.89 -12.43
CA ALA A 176 15.04 0.34 -13.10
C ALA A 176 15.36 1.62 -12.30
N LEU A 177 16.07 1.52 -11.15
CA LEU A 177 16.43 2.67 -10.31
C LEU A 177 17.65 3.45 -10.85
N SER A 178 17.80 3.52 -12.18
CA SER A 178 18.87 4.26 -12.87
C SER A 178 18.49 4.57 -14.31
N HIS A 179 19.20 5.53 -14.94
CA HIS A 179 19.02 5.82 -16.36
C HIS A 179 19.30 4.61 -17.23
N TYR A 180 20.39 3.87 -16.95
CA TYR A 180 20.71 2.65 -17.69
C TYR A 180 19.69 1.54 -17.50
N GLY A 181 19.14 1.41 -16.29
CA GLY A 181 18.08 0.44 -16.01
C GLY A 181 16.80 0.73 -16.79
N VAL A 182 16.38 2.00 -16.84
CA VAL A 182 15.24 2.43 -17.67
C VAL A 182 15.53 2.27 -19.16
N ALA A 183 16.78 2.56 -19.59
CA ALA A 183 17.21 2.36 -20.97
C ALA A 183 17.10 0.90 -21.44
N ARG A 184 17.37 -0.08 -20.55
CA ARG A 184 17.19 -1.51 -20.85
C ARG A 184 15.74 -1.86 -21.17
N ASP A 185 14.79 -1.36 -20.37
CA ASP A 185 13.37 -1.61 -20.62
C ASP A 185 12.90 -0.93 -21.92
N LEU A 186 13.30 0.32 -22.13
CA LEU A 186 12.99 1.03 -23.36
C LEU A 186 13.58 0.32 -24.58
N TYR A 187 14.83 -0.15 -24.51
CA TYR A 187 15.47 -0.93 -25.56
C TYR A 187 14.71 -2.22 -25.88
N ALA A 188 14.26 -2.93 -24.86
CA ALA A 188 13.47 -4.15 -25.05
C ALA A 188 12.14 -3.85 -25.74
N TRP A 189 11.46 -2.78 -25.34
CA TRP A 189 10.22 -2.32 -25.95
C TRP A 189 10.43 -1.89 -27.42
N LEU A 190 11.46 -1.08 -27.68
CA LEU A 190 11.82 -0.64 -29.05
C LEU A 190 12.12 -1.82 -29.96
N THR A 191 12.91 -2.78 -29.47
CA THR A 191 13.28 -4.00 -30.21
C THR A 191 12.04 -4.82 -30.54
N GLN A 192 11.11 -4.99 -29.59
CA GLN A 192 9.87 -5.74 -29.80
C GLN A 192 8.94 -5.05 -30.80
N ASN A 193 8.91 -3.72 -30.81
CA ASN A 193 8.08 -2.93 -31.72
C ASN A 193 8.74 -2.62 -33.06
N GLY A 194 9.91 -3.21 -33.37
CA GLY A 194 10.56 -3.13 -34.69
C GLY A 194 11.31 -1.84 -34.96
N TYR A 195 11.61 -1.04 -33.96
CA TYR A 195 12.46 0.13 -34.09
C TYR A 195 13.93 -0.28 -34.27
N LYS A 196 14.67 0.50 -35.06
CA LYS A 196 16.13 0.34 -35.15
C LYS A 196 16.73 1.00 -33.90
N THR A 197 17.30 0.20 -33.01
CA THR A 197 17.81 0.64 -31.72
C THR A 197 19.07 -0.12 -31.35
N SER A 198 19.87 0.45 -30.46
CA SER A 198 20.98 -0.22 -29.78
C SER A 198 21.11 0.29 -28.35
N LEU A 199 21.59 -0.57 -27.47
CA LEU A 199 21.85 -0.24 -26.06
C LEU A 199 23.35 -0.01 -25.89
N HIS A 200 23.72 1.13 -25.35
CA HIS A 200 25.10 1.56 -25.17
C HIS A 200 25.49 1.59 -23.70
N ARG A 201 26.64 1.02 -23.40
CA ARG A 201 27.26 1.13 -22.08
C ARG A 201 28.67 1.63 -22.27
N PRO A 202 29.07 2.80 -21.73
CA PRO A 202 30.42 3.34 -21.85
C PRO A 202 31.46 2.31 -21.45
N ASN A 203 32.58 2.17 -22.19
CA ASN A 203 33.66 1.25 -21.85
C ASN A 203 34.50 1.77 -20.69
N CYS A 204 35.34 0.95 -20.13
CA CYS A 204 36.28 1.29 -19.07
C CYS A 204 37.73 1.27 -19.53
N ASP A 205 38.01 1.41 -20.84
CA ASP A 205 39.35 1.24 -21.41
C ASP A 205 40.32 2.33 -20.92
N ALA A 206 39.82 3.50 -20.52
CA ALA A 206 40.58 4.59 -19.96
C ALA A 206 41.03 4.35 -18.50
N PHE A 207 40.54 3.25 -17.87
CA PHE A 207 40.96 2.90 -16.51
C PHE A 207 42.37 2.32 -16.52
N VAL A 208 43.32 3.09 -15.98
CA VAL A 208 44.75 2.68 -15.83
C VAL A 208 45.23 3.12 -14.45
N VAL A 209 45.86 2.21 -13.71
CA VAL A 209 46.52 2.51 -12.44
C VAL A 209 47.78 3.29 -12.72
N ASP A 210 47.87 4.49 -12.15
CA ASP A 210 48.98 5.43 -12.40
C ASP A 210 50.19 5.18 -11.50
N ASN A 211 49.96 4.75 -10.24
CA ASN A 211 50.98 4.43 -9.25
C ASN A 211 50.42 3.49 -8.18
N HIS A 212 51.23 3.18 -7.15
CA HIS A 212 50.83 2.31 -6.01
C HIS A 212 51.17 2.99 -4.68
N ASP A 213 51.03 4.31 -4.59
CA ASP A 213 51.51 5.10 -3.47
C ASP A 213 50.59 5.07 -2.25
N LEU A 214 49.30 4.68 -2.45
CA LEU A 214 48.28 4.67 -1.38
C LEU A 214 47.47 3.36 -1.37
N PRO A 215 48.08 2.24 -0.95
CA PRO A 215 47.38 0.98 -0.82
C PRO A 215 46.39 0.99 0.35
N ILE A 216 45.17 0.49 0.15
CA ILE A 216 44.13 0.35 1.17
C ILE A 216 43.84 -1.15 1.33
N GLU A 217 43.86 -1.62 2.57
CA GLU A 217 43.38 -2.96 2.90
C GLU A 217 41.89 -2.99 3.20
N VAL A 218 41.24 -4.13 2.95
CA VAL A 218 39.79 -4.32 3.21
C VAL A 218 39.59 -5.64 3.93
N THR A 219 38.79 -5.59 5.00
CA THR A 219 38.33 -6.78 5.72
C THR A 219 36.83 -6.76 5.88
N ILE A 220 36.14 -7.82 5.46
CA ILE A 220 34.72 -8.05 5.70
C ILE A 220 34.58 -9.02 6.88
N GLU A 221 34.14 -8.50 8.05
CA GLU A 221 33.91 -9.36 9.22
C GLU A 221 32.57 -10.11 9.14
N ASN A 222 31.55 -9.51 8.52
CA ASN A 222 30.24 -10.15 8.32
C ASN A 222 29.93 -10.29 6.82
N PRO A 223 30.26 -11.45 6.19
CA PRO A 223 30.02 -11.69 4.76
C PRO A 223 28.54 -11.94 4.41
N GLU A 224 27.66 -12.12 5.39
CA GLU A 224 26.22 -12.18 5.15
C GLU A 224 25.66 -10.77 4.93
N ALA A 225 26.07 -9.81 5.75
CA ALA A 225 25.63 -8.42 5.69
C ALA A 225 26.30 -7.65 4.56
N CYS A 226 27.60 -7.85 4.33
CA CYS A 226 28.36 -7.29 3.22
C CYS A 226 28.86 -8.42 2.31
N ARG A 227 28.19 -8.64 1.18
CA ARG A 227 28.53 -9.74 0.26
C ARG A 227 29.63 -9.40 -0.73
N ARG A 228 29.83 -8.12 -1.02
CA ARG A 228 30.91 -7.63 -1.86
C ARG A 228 31.29 -6.22 -1.45
N TYR A 229 32.59 -5.96 -1.35
CA TYR A 229 33.11 -4.63 -1.10
C TYR A 229 34.32 -4.39 -2.01
N ALA A 230 34.25 -3.35 -2.83
CA ALA A 230 35.34 -2.97 -3.70
C ALA A 230 35.72 -1.52 -3.43
N CYS A 231 37.02 -1.24 -3.45
CA CYS A 231 37.53 0.13 -3.33
C CYS A 231 38.81 0.32 -4.14
N LEU A 232 39.13 1.57 -4.33
CA LEU A 232 40.43 2.03 -4.84
C LEU A 232 40.75 3.41 -4.27
N SER A 233 42.04 3.75 -4.24
CA SER A 233 42.52 5.07 -3.84
C SER A 233 42.90 5.92 -5.05
N ILE A 234 42.70 7.24 -4.90
CA ILE A 234 43.09 8.23 -5.90
C ILE A 234 43.80 9.35 -5.13
N THR A 235 45.03 9.71 -5.56
CA THR A 235 45.84 10.77 -4.97
C THR A 235 45.83 12.02 -5.84
N ASP A 236 46.28 13.12 -5.28
CA ASP A 236 46.46 14.43 -5.96
C ASP A 236 45.13 14.99 -6.55
N CYS A 237 43.98 14.66 -5.93
CA CYS A 237 42.70 15.22 -6.34
C CYS A 237 42.58 16.69 -5.98
N GLU A 238 42.00 17.48 -6.86
CA GLU A 238 41.56 18.85 -6.59
C GLU A 238 40.04 18.87 -6.45
N VAL A 239 39.57 19.03 -5.20
CA VAL A 239 38.13 19.19 -4.96
C VAL A 239 37.75 20.64 -5.33
N LYS A 240 36.83 20.76 -6.28
CA LYS A 240 36.37 22.03 -6.85
C LYS A 240 34.94 21.90 -7.38
N GLU A 241 34.40 22.99 -7.86
CA GLU A 241 33.09 23.01 -8.50
C GLU A 241 33.04 22.10 -9.73
N SER A 242 31.95 21.40 -9.90
CA SER A 242 31.72 20.49 -11.02
C SER A 242 31.61 21.22 -12.36
N PRO A 243 32.05 20.62 -13.48
CA PRO A 243 31.84 21.20 -14.79
C PRO A 243 30.34 21.30 -15.13
N GLN A 244 30.00 22.25 -15.99
CA GLN A 244 28.59 22.61 -16.26
C GLN A 244 27.75 21.41 -16.73
N TRP A 245 28.28 20.58 -17.64
CA TRP A 245 27.53 19.39 -18.11
C TRP A 245 27.10 18.43 -17.01
N LEU A 246 27.91 18.28 -15.93
CA LEU A 246 27.61 17.42 -14.80
C LEU A 246 26.56 18.06 -13.90
N LYS A 247 26.69 19.37 -13.66
CA LYS A 247 25.69 20.17 -12.93
C LYS A 247 24.32 20.11 -13.62
N ASP A 248 24.30 20.31 -14.94
CA ASP A 248 23.05 20.29 -15.72
C ASP A 248 22.32 18.96 -15.61
N LYS A 249 23.04 17.83 -15.76
CA LYS A 249 22.45 16.49 -15.63
C LYS A 249 21.85 16.26 -14.23
N LEU A 250 22.56 16.67 -13.18
CA LEU A 250 22.09 16.51 -11.80
C LEU A 250 20.90 17.43 -11.51
N ASN A 251 20.96 18.69 -11.96
CA ASN A 251 19.90 19.66 -11.76
C ASN A 251 18.59 19.24 -12.41
N VAL A 252 18.62 18.70 -13.64
CA VAL A 252 17.43 18.22 -14.36
C VAL A 252 16.67 17.17 -13.54
N ILE A 253 17.38 16.29 -12.84
CA ILE A 253 16.76 15.26 -12.01
C ILE A 253 16.52 15.72 -10.55
N GLY A 254 16.77 17.01 -10.26
CA GLY A 254 16.52 17.64 -8.95
C GLY A 254 17.58 17.38 -7.89
N LEU A 255 18.77 16.93 -8.29
CA LEU A 255 19.93 16.81 -7.38
C LEU A 255 20.75 18.10 -7.42
N ARG A 256 20.99 18.68 -6.24
CA ARG A 256 21.83 19.89 -6.11
C ARG A 256 23.31 19.53 -6.19
N PRO A 257 24.07 20.08 -7.14
CA PRO A 257 25.52 19.92 -7.19
C PRO A 257 26.22 20.42 -5.93
N ILE A 258 27.27 19.73 -5.49
CA ILE A 258 28.04 20.05 -4.29
C ILE A 258 29.50 20.35 -4.67
N ASN A 259 30.22 19.35 -5.15
CA ASN A 259 31.58 19.44 -5.69
C ASN A 259 31.82 18.27 -6.65
N ASN A 260 32.89 18.37 -7.45
CA ASN A 260 33.20 17.39 -8.49
C ASN A 260 33.29 15.94 -8.00
N ILE A 261 33.77 15.65 -6.80
CA ILE A 261 33.91 14.29 -6.27
C ILE A 261 32.54 13.72 -5.84
N VAL A 262 31.79 14.48 -5.04
CA VAL A 262 30.45 14.07 -4.58
C VAL A 262 29.49 13.95 -5.76
N ASP A 263 29.56 14.86 -6.70
CA ASP A 263 28.70 14.89 -7.88
C ASP A 263 29.00 13.70 -8.83
N ILE A 264 30.25 13.26 -8.93
CA ILE A 264 30.62 12.03 -9.62
C ILE A 264 29.92 10.81 -8.98
N THR A 265 29.95 10.70 -7.64
CA THR A 265 29.29 9.56 -6.97
C THR A 265 27.78 9.58 -7.17
N ASN A 266 27.14 10.75 -7.12
CA ASN A 266 25.72 10.94 -7.43
C ASN A 266 25.41 10.61 -8.89
N TYR A 267 26.25 11.08 -9.83
CA TYR A 267 26.11 10.76 -11.23
C TYR A 267 26.15 9.26 -11.51
N ILE A 268 27.12 8.53 -10.94
CA ILE A 268 27.25 7.08 -11.11
C ILE A 268 26.03 6.34 -10.52
N MET A 269 25.54 6.77 -9.36
CA MET A 269 24.34 6.20 -8.75
C MET A 269 23.10 6.38 -9.65
N MET A 270 22.91 7.57 -10.20
CA MET A 270 21.78 7.87 -11.09
C MET A 270 21.95 7.29 -12.49
N ALA A 271 23.18 7.13 -12.96
CA ALA A 271 23.49 6.51 -14.23
C ALA A 271 23.28 5.00 -14.24
N TYR A 272 23.82 4.30 -13.22
CA TYR A 272 23.95 2.84 -13.25
C TYR A 272 23.28 2.13 -12.07
N GLY A 273 22.67 2.87 -11.12
CA GLY A 273 21.99 2.29 -9.97
C GLY A 273 22.92 1.78 -8.86
N GLN A 274 24.22 2.12 -8.93
CA GLN A 274 25.22 1.75 -7.94
C GLN A 274 25.49 2.92 -7.00
N PRO A 275 24.99 2.93 -5.76
CA PRO A 275 25.40 3.92 -4.79
C PRO A 275 26.87 3.77 -4.46
N MET A 276 27.56 4.89 -4.34
CA MET A 276 28.98 4.95 -4.03
C MET A 276 29.22 5.92 -2.88
N HIS A 277 30.31 5.69 -2.16
CA HIS A 277 30.80 6.63 -1.18
C HIS A 277 32.26 7.01 -1.47
N CYS A 278 32.62 8.20 -1.05
CA CYS A 278 34.00 8.69 -1.18
C CYS A 278 34.50 9.16 0.17
N PHE A 279 35.53 8.52 0.68
CA PHE A 279 36.19 8.89 1.94
C PHE A 279 37.40 9.78 1.66
N ASP A 280 37.67 10.73 2.56
CA ASP A 280 39.02 11.34 2.66
C ASP A 280 40.00 10.25 3.12
N ALA A 281 40.98 9.94 2.30
CA ALA A 281 41.93 8.88 2.55
C ALA A 281 42.77 9.08 3.82
N ASP A 282 43.02 10.34 4.18
CA ASP A 282 43.81 10.68 5.39
C ASP A 282 43.03 10.37 6.69
N MET A 283 41.68 10.21 6.57
CA MET A 283 40.80 9.80 7.66
C MET A 283 40.67 8.27 7.76
N VAL A 284 41.11 7.51 6.76
CA VAL A 284 41.17 6.03 6.82
C VAL A 284 42.38 5.61 7.63
N LYS A 285 42.22 5.62 8.97
CA LYS A 285 43.32 5.26 9.91
C LYS A 285 43.75 3.83 9.69
N GLY A 286 45.09 3.64 9.67
CA GLY A 286 45.70 2.36 9.36
C GLY A 286 45.69 1.97 7.88
N HIS A 287 45.16 2.84 6.98
CA HIS A 287 44.89 2.49 5.58
C HIS A 287 44.11 1.17 5.43
N HIS A 288 43.19 0.93 6.39
CA HIS A 288 42.45 -0.29 6.50
C HIS A 288 40.96 0.00 6.68
N ILE A 289 40.15 -0.54 5.79
CA ILE A 289 38.69 -0.50 5.86
C ILE A 289 38.18 -1.82 6.42
N ILE A 290 37.37 -1.74 7.49
CA ILE A 290 36.79 -2.88 8.16
C ILE A 290 35.25 -2.76 8.11
N VAL A 291 34.58 -3.68 7.40
CA VAL A 291 33.11 -3.70 7.31
C VAL A 291 32.57 -4.69 8.35
N LYS A 292 31.88 -4.16 9.36
CA LYS A 292 31.44 -4.95 10.54
C LYS A 292 30.15 -4.42 11.17
N ASP A 293 29.47 -5.27 11.95
CA ASP A 293 28.20 -5.00 12.62
C ASP A 293 28.28 -4.97 14.16
N ASN A 294 29.46 -5.16 14.73
CA ASN A 294 29.69 -5.19 16.18
C ASN A 294 30.00 -3.77 16.77
N ASN A 295 29.19 -2.79 16.43
CA ASN A 295 29.38 -1.39 16.82
C ASN A 295 28.31 -0.88 17.84
N GLU A 296 27.58 -1.79 18.50
CA GLU A 296 26.51 -1.45 19.42
C GLU A 296 26.93 -0.45 20.50
N GLY A 297 26.09 0.59 20.69
CA GLY A 297 26.32 1.64 21.70
C GLY A 297 27.32 2.70 21.29
N LYS A 298 28.01 2.58 20.15
CA LYS A 298 28.93 3.63 19.64
C LYS A 298 28.12 4.80 19.12
N LYS A 299 28.59 6.01 19.43
CA LYS A 299 28.08 7.24 18.86
C LYS A 299 28.59 7.43 17.45
N PHE A 300 27.71 7.88 16.59
CA PHE A 300 28.01 8.18 15.18
C PHE A 300 27.34 9.51 14.80
N VAL A 301 28.13 10.42 14.20
CA VAL A 301 27.63 11.71 13.73
C VAL A 301 27.59 11.68 12.21
N THR A 302 26.40 11.84 11.66
CA THR A 302 26.15 11.86 10.22
C THR A 302 26.63 13.15 9.56
N LEU A 303 26.75 13.16 8.22
CA LEU A 303 27.20 14.31 7.44
C LEU A 303 26.37 15.58 7.67
N ASP A 304 25.07 15.43 7.97
CA ASP A 304 24.17 16.53 8.33
C ASP A 304 24.33 17.01 9.79
N GLY A 305 25.16 16.33 10.58
CA GLY A 305 25.50 16.71 11.95
C GLY A 305 24.61 16.09 13.03
N GLU A 306 23.67 15.22 12.69
CA GLU A 306 22.82 14.52 13.64
C GLU A 306 23.59 13.38 14.34
N GLU A 307 23.33 13.19 15.65
CA GLU A 307 23.97 12.15 16.46
C GLU A 307 23.07 10.90 16.53
N HIS A 308 23.62 9.74 16.17
CA HIS A 308 22.97 8.45 16.24
C HIS A 308 23.74 7.49 17.16
N ILE A 309 23.03 6.52 17.75
CA ILE A 309 23.65 5.43 18.51
C ILE A 309 23.47 4.14 17.70
N LEU A 310 24.58 3.54 17.30
CA LEU A 310 24.56 2.28 16.53
C LEU A 310 24.01 1.13 17.35
N GLY A 311 23.18 0.30 16.75
CA GLY A 311 22.59 -0.90 17.34
C GLY A 311 23.36 -2.18 16.97
N GLU A 312 22.97 -3.31 17.57
CA GLU A 312 23.61 -4.64 17.44
C GLU A 312 23.78 -5.08 15.97
N HIS A 313 22.85 -4.73 15.10
CA HIS A 313 22.86 -5.19 13.70
C HIS A 313 23.05 -4.04 12.71
N ASP A 314 23.65 -2.93 13.13
CA ASP A 314 24.00 -1.87 12.22
C ASP A 314 25.33 -2.14 11.57
N LEU A 315 25.30 -2.42 10.26
CA LEU A 315 26.52 -2.58 9.49
C LEU A 315 27.21 -1.22 9.32
N ALA A 316 28.46 -1.16 9.72
CA ALA A 316 29.27 0.05 9.59
C ALA A 316 30.56 -0.22 8.79
N ILE A 317 30.97 0.77 8.03
CA ILE A 317 32.29 0.85 7.42
C ILE A 317 33.16 1.60 8.40
N CYS A 318 34.19 0.96 8.90
CA CYS A 318 35.08 1.46 9.95
C CYS A 318 36.50 1.58 9.42
N ASN A 319 37.29 2.48 10.03
CA ASN A 319 38.74 2.38 10.03
C ASN A 319 39.20 1.56 11.26
N GLU A 320 40.49 1.52 11.60
CA GLU A 320 40.96 0.78 12.76
C GLU A 320 40.47 1.33 14.11
N GLU A 321 40.04 2.59 14.16
CA GLU A 321 39.69 3.28 15.39
C GLU A 321 38.15 3.44 15.56
N GLU A 322 37.44 3.86 14.50
CA GLU A 322 36.04 4.28 14.62
C GLU A 322 35.18 3.98 13.36
N PRO A 323 33.84 4.00 13.49
CA PRO A 323 32.93 3.93 12.35
C PRO A 323 32.99 5.21 11.51
N MET A 324 33.11 5.07 10.19
CA MET A 324 33.16 6.15 9.21
C MET A 324 31.85 6.34 8.45
N CYS A 325 31.07 5.25 8.31
CA CYS A 325 29.83 5.29 7.56
C CYS A 325 28.86 4.21 8.09
N ILE A 326 27.58 4.52 8.20
CA ILE A 326 26.53 3.48 8.31
C ILE A 326 26.36 2.91 6.89
N ALA A 327 26.87 1.70 6.69
CA ALA A 327 27.02 1.07 5.38
C ALA A 327 25.73 1.12 4.56
N GLY A 328 25.80 1.72 3.37
CA GLY A 328 24.68 1.86 2.46
C GLY A 328 23.53 2.76 2.91
N VAL A 329 23.69 3.47 4.03
CA VAL A 329 22.65 4.37 4.59
C VAL A 329 23.12 5.81 4.60
N PHE A 330 24.19 6.13 5.40
CA PHE A 330 24.62 7.51 5.55
C PHE A 330 26.10 7.63 5.93
N GLY A 331 26.82 8.55 5.29
CA GLY A 331 28.22 8.86 5.59
C GLY A 331 28.41 9.61 6.92
N GLY A 332 29.60 9.46 7.53
CA GLY A 332 29.98 10.15 8.75
C GLY A 332 30.68 11.49 8.47
N LYS A 333 30.41 12.46 9.34
CA LYS A 333 30.98 13.82 9.24
C LYS A 333 32.52 13.84 9.28
N GLY A 334 33.13 12.90 10.01
CA GLY A 334 34.59 12.87 10.18
C GLY A 334 35.38 12.32 9.00
N SER A 335 34.74 11.67 8.02
CA SER A 335 35.41 10.97 6.91
C SER A 335 34.97 11.44 5.53
N GLY A 336 34.11 12.48 5.46
CA GLY A 336 33.65 13.07 4.20
C GLY A 336 34.72 13.81 3.44
N THR A 337 34.43 14.15 2.17
CA THR A 337 35.29 14.90 1.25
C THR A 337 35.03 16.39 1.36
N TYR A 338 36.07 17.17 1.58
CA TYR A 338 36.04 18.61 1.72
C TYR A 338 37.00 19.27 0.71
N GLU A 339 36.95 20.59 0.56
CA GLU A 339 37.82 21.36 -0.33
C GLU A 339 39.32 21.13 -0.07
N THR A 340 39.66 20.77 1.17
CA THR A 340 41.04 20.48 1.58
C THR A 340 41.51 19.09 1.24
N THR A 341 40.59 18.17 0.93
CA THR A 341 40.92 16.77 0.61
C THR A 341 41.73 16.69 -0.67
N ARG A 342 42.80 15.88 -0.63
CA ARG A 342 43.68 15.62 -1.78
C ARG A 342 43.75 14.16 -2.17
N ASN A 343 43.54 13.29 -1.23
CA ASN A 343 43.57 11.85 -1.44
C ASN A 343 42.22 11.27 -1.07
N VAL A 344 41.65 10.44 -1.92
CA VAL A 344 40.32 9.87 -1.72
C VAL A 344 40.32 8.37 -1.87
N VAL A 345 39.41 7.70 -1.15
CA VAL A 345 39.10 6.31 -1.33
C VAL A 345 37.67 6.19 -1.86
N LEU A 346 37.54 5.72 -3.08
CA LEU A 346 36.21 5.41 -3.66
C LEU A 346 35.77 4.03 -3.22
N GLU A 347 34.51 3.96 -2.76
CA GLU A 347 33.81 2.73 -2.39
C GLU A 347 32.73 2.38 -3.40
N SER A 348 32.64 1.10 -3.75
CA SER A 348 31.51 0.51 -4.46
C SER A 348 31.24 -0.88 -3.86
N ALA A 349 30.05 -1.11 -3.30
CA ALA A 349 29.77 -2.30 -2.52
C ALA A 349 28.40 -2.93 -2.85
N TYR A 350 28.19 -4.17 -2.42
CA TYR A 350 26.90 -4.84 -2.37
C TYR A 350 26.58 -5.24 -0.93
N PHE A 351 25.63 -4.56 -0.32
CA PHE A 351 25.14 -4.88 1.02
C PHE A 351 23.83 -5.66 0.95
N HIS A 352 23.59 -6.51 1.94
CA HIS A 352 22.38 -7.31 1.99
C HIS A 352 21.16 -6.43 2.24
N PRO A 353 20.10 -6.46 1.38
CA PRO A 353 18.97 -5.55 1.42
C PRO A 353 18.27 -5.45 2.79
N THR A 354 18.07 -6.59 3.46
CA THR A 354 17.39 -6.63 4.76
C THR A 354 18.18 -5.91 5.86
N TRP A 355 19.51 -5.96 5.83
CA TRP A 355 20.36 -5.26 6.79
C TRP A 355 20.23 -3.76 6.62
N ILE A 356 20.36 -3.28 5.40
CA ILE A 356 20.22 -1.84 5.10
C ILE A 356 18.85 -1.31 5.47
N ARG A 357 17.78 -2.04 5.12
CA ARG A 357 16.41 -1.66 5.46
C ARG A 357 16.19 -1.56 6.97
N LYS A 358 16.74 -2.49 7.76
CA LYS A 358 16.63 -2.48 9.21
C LYS A 358 17.38 -1.29 9.82
N SER A 359 18.60 -1.01 9.39
CA SER A 359 19.40 0.13 9.85
C SER A 359 18.75 1.46 9.46
N ALA A 360 18.36 1.63 8.20
CA ALA A 360 17.70 2.84 7.72
C ALA A 360 16.44 3.16 8.54
N ARG A 361 15.59 2.15 8.80
CA ARG A 361 14.38 2.31 9.61
C ARG A 361 14.67 2.61 11.09
N ARG A 362 15.67 1.95 11.68
CA ARG A 362 16.06 2.17 13.07
C ARG A 362 16.46 3.62 13.31
N HIS A 363 17.24 4.18 12.38
CA HIS A 363 17.73 5.55 12.50
C HIS A 363 16.79 6.59 11.90
N GLY A 364 15.70 6.19 11.24
CA GLY A 364 14.79 7.10 10.54
C GLY A 364 15.42 7.77 9.32
N LEU A 365 16.48 7.18 8.76
CA LEU A 365 17.23 7.70 7.63
C LEU A 365 16.71 7.08 6.32
N SER A 366 16.33 7.95 5.38
CA SER A 366 15.94 7.55 4.03
C SER A 366 16.76 8.34 3.02
N THR A 367 17.65 7.66 2.32
CA THR A 367 18.55 8.27 1.32
C THR A 367 18.39 7.57 -0.03
N ASP A 368 18.82 8.21 -1.11
CA ASP A 368 18.86 7.58 -2.43
C ASP A 368 19.73 6.31 -2.47
N ALA A 369 20.76 6.25 -1.64
CA ALA A 369 21.60 5.07 -1.48
C ALA A 369 20.85 3.94 -0.76
N SER A 370 20.26 4.22 0.43
CA SER A 370 19.51 3.22 1.19
C SER A 370 18.30 2.69 0.43
N PHE A 371 17.62 3.55 -0.32
CA PHE A 371 16.48 3.20 -1.16
C PHE A 371 16.84 2.16 -2.24
N ARG A 372 18.05 2.25 -2.82
CA ARG A 372 18.57 1.29 -3.79
C ARG A 372 19.03 0.00 -3.13
N PHE A 373 19.88 0.10 -2.11
CA PHE A 373 20.42 -1.07 -1.42
C PHE A 373 19.35 -1.94 -0.78
N GLU A 374 18.33 -1.34 -0.15
CA GLU A 374 17.25 -2.10 0.50
C GLU A 374 16.35 -2.88 -0.46
N ARG A 375 16.38 -2.54 -1.76
CA ARG A 375 15.66 -3.23 -2.83
C ARG A 375 16.53 -4.23 -3.58
N GLY A 376 17.84 -4.10 -3.46
CA GLY A 376 18.85 -4.87 -4.17
C GLY A 376 19.39 -4.11 -5.37
N ILE A 377 20.69 -4.21 -5.56
CA ILE A 377 21.41 -3.61 -6.69
C ILE A 377 22.10 -4.72 -7.50
N ASP A 378 22.78 -4.36 -8.59
CA ASP A 378 23.55 -5.32 -9.38
C ASP A 378 24.85 -5.70 -8.69
N PRO A 379 25.00 -6.95 -8.19
CA PRO A 379 26.24 -7.39 -7.55
C PRO A 379 27.42 -7.46 -8.54
N ASN A 380 27.14 -7.57 -9.84
CA ASN A 380 28.15 -7.67 -10.91
C ASN A 380 28.51 -6.29 -11.47
N GLY A 381 27.68 -5.26 -11.23
CA GLY A 381 27.90 -3.87 -11.64
C GLY A 381 28.94 -3.12 -10.80
N VAL A 382 29.27 -3.62 -9.60
CA VAL A 382 30.14 -2.97 -8.61
C VAL A 382 31.49 -2.49 -9.19
N ILE A 383 32.21 -3.35 -9.90
CA ILE A 383 33.53 -3.01 -10.48
C ILE A 383 33.40 -2.07 -11.66
N TYR A 384 32.37 -2.23 -12.46
CA TYR A 384 32.13 -1.33 -13.58
C TYR A 384 31.87 0.11 -13.09
N ALA A 385 31.00 0.29 -12.12
CA ALA A 385 30.70 1.59 -11.53
C ALA A 385 31.94 2.23 -10.88
N LEU A 386 32.73 1.43 -10.15
CA LEU A 386 33.99 1.90 -9.55
C LEU A 386 34.97 2.40 -10.58
N LYS A 387 35.16 1.67 -11.70
CA LYS A 387 36.04 2.11 -12.80
C LYS A 387 35.54 3.40 -13.45
N GLN A 388 34.25 3.51 -13.73
CA GLN A 388 33.67 4.73 -14.32
C GLN A 388 33.85 5.94 -13.38
N ALA A 389 33.62 5.79 -12.08
CA ALA A 389 33.86 6.84 -11.11
C ALA A 389 35.34 7.25 -11.07
N ALA A 390 36.25 6.28 -11.09
CA ALA A 390 37.69 6.55 -11.08
C ALA A 390 38.18 7.31 -12.33
N ILE A 391 37.65 6.93 -13.52
CA ILE A 391 37.94 7.66 -14.77
C ILE A 391 37.49 9.12 -14.67
N LEU A 392 36.25 9.33 -14.18
CA LEU A 392 35.70 10.70 -14.01
C LEU A 392 36.49 11.51 -12.96
N CYS A 393 36.90 10.89 -11.84
CA CYS A 393 37.76 11.57 -10.86
C CYS A 393 39.12 11.98 -11.46
N LYS A 394 39.70 11.11 -12.29
CA LYS A 394 40.93 11.44 -13.00
C LYS A 394 40.71 12.61 -13.97
N GLU A 395 39.64 12.63 -14.71
CA GLU A 395 39.36 13.69 -15.71
C GLU A 395 38.96 15.01 -15.05
N LEU A 396 38.10 14.98 -14.03
CA LEU A 396 37.48 16.19 -13.49
C LEU A 396 38.18 16.74 -12.25
N ALA A 397 38.88 15.90 -11.49
CA ALA A 397 39.62 16.28 -10.30
C ALA A 397 41.14 16.22 -10.49
N GLY A 398 41.64 15.79 -11.66
CA GLY A 398 43.09 15.67 -11.94
C GLY A 398 43.80 14.58 -11.15
N GLY A 399 43.04 13.69 -10.48
CA GLY A 399 43.58 12.67 -9.61
C GLY A 399 44.36 11.57 -10.33
N LYS A 400 45.16 10.84 -9.58
CA LYS A 400 45.93 9.68 -10.03
C LYS A 400 45.44 8.42 -9.33
N ILE A 401 45.08 7.39 -10.08
CA ILE A 401 44.68 6.09 -9.52
C ILE A 401 45.88 5.44 -8.89
N SER A 402 45.86 5.21 -7.56
CA SER A 402 47.06 4.97 -6.74
C SER A 402 47.06 3.57 -6.09
N MET A 403 46.26 2.66 -6.55
CA MET A 403 46.27 1.23 -6.24
C MET A 403 45.47 0.41 -7.23
N GLU A 404 45.73 -0.90 -7.29
CA GLU A 404 44.81 -1.84 -7.94
C GLU A 404 43.48 -1.90 -7.22
N ILE A 405 42.39 -2.22 -7.96
CA ILE A 405 41.08 -2.41 -7.31
C ILE A 405 41.19 -3.52 -6.27
N ARG A 406 40.90 -3.20 -5.01
CA ARG A 406 40.66 -4.19 -3.98
C ARG A 406 39.20 -4.63 -4.05
N ASP A 407 38.94 -5.89 -4.37
CA ASP A 407 37.61 -6.49 -4.53
C ASP A 407 37.48 -7.71 -3.62
N GLU A 408 36.87 -7.53 -2.46
CA GLU A 408 36.54 -8.61 -1.53
C GLU A 408 35.12 -9.13 -1.83
N TYR A 409 35.04 -10.33 -2.40
CA TYR A 409 33.81 -11.00 -2.82
C TYR A 409 33.72 -12.43 -2.29
N PRO A 410 33.47 -12.61 -0.98
CA PRO A 410 33.53 -13.91 -0.32
C PRO A 410 32.53 -14.93 -0.86
N THR A 411 31.34 -14.49 -1.24
CA THR A 411 30.30 -15.37 -1.79
C THR A 411 29.77 -14.80 -3.10
N LYS A 412 30.26 -15.33 -4.21
CA LYS A 412 29.86 -14.86 -5.55
C LYS A 412 28.37 -15.13 -5.81
N MET A 413 27.67 -14.11 -6.23
CA MET A 413 26.27 -14.18 -6.66
C MET A 413 26.23 -14.49 -8.16
N SER A 414 25.59 -15.58 -8.51
CA SER A 414 25.39 -16.01 -9.90
C SER A 414 24.02 -15.62 -10.41
N ASP A 415 23.88 -15.57 -11.73
CA ASP A 415 22.60 -15.41 -12.40
C ASP A 415 21.64 -16.56 -12.05
N PHE A 416 20.34 -16.29 -12.07
CA PHE A 416 19.32 -17.27 -11.69
C PHE A 416 18.98 -18.20 -12.85
N PRO A 417 19.14 -19.54 -12.69
CA PRO A 417 18.74 -20.48 -13.71
C PRO A 417 17.21 -20.67 -13.73
N VAL A 418 16.57 -20.41 -14.85
CA VAL A 418 15.12 -20.57 -15.03
C VAL A 418 14.84 -21.37 -16.29
N ARG A 419 14.07 -22.47 -16.19
CA ARG A 419 13.53 -23.20 -17.33
C ARG A 419 12.16 -22.63 -17.70
N LEU A 420 12.03 -22.02 -18.88
CA LEU A 420 10.78 -21.54 -19.43
C LEU A 420 10.25 -22.53 -20.48
N ASN A 421 9.06 -23.09 -20.25
CA ASN A 421 8.38 -23.92 -21.23
C ASN A 421 7.46 -23.04 -22.10
N TYR A 422 7.50 -23.22 -23.42
CA TYR A 422 6.73 -22.41 -24.37
C TYR A 422 5.21 -22.58 -24.20
N GLU A 423 4.75 -23.82 -24.01
CA GLU A 423 3.31 -24.10 -23.81
C GLU A 423 2.80 -23.48 -22.51
N TYR A 424 3.62 -23.54 -21.46
CA TYR A 424 3.31 -22.88 -20.19
C TYR A 424 3.19 -21.37 -20.35
N CYS A 425 4.13 -20.74 -21.08
CA CYS A 425 4.14 -19.32 -21.38
C CYS A 425 2.87 -18.91 -22.14
N ASP A 426 2.58 -19.57 -23.25
CA ASP A 426 1.39 -19.30 -24.10
C ASP A 426 0.09 -19.50 -23.31
N ARG A 427 0.02 -20.54 -22.48
CA ARG A 427 -1.17 -20.83 -21.66
C ARG A 427 -1.39 -19.77 -20.59
N LEU A 428 -0.32 -19.30 -19.94
CA LEU A 428 -0.43 -18.29 -18.87
C LEU A 428 -0.80 -16.92 -19.45
N ILE A 429 -0.25 -16.56 -20.60
CA ILE A 429 -0.59 -15.33 -21.33
C ILE A 429 -1.99 -15.41 -21.95
N GLY A 430 -2.43 -16.60 -22.32
CA GLY A 430 -3.70 -16.81 -23.03
C GLY A 430 -3.64 -16.60 -24.53
N LYS A 431 -2.43 -16.42 -25.09
CA LYS A 431 -2.15 -16.20 -26.51
C LYS A 431 -0.87 -16.89 -26.92
N LYS A 432 -0.86 -17.47 -28.12
CA LYS A 432 0.36 -17.98 -28.74
C LYS A 432 1.20 -16.82 -29.27
N LEU A 433 2.38 -16.58 -28.69
CA LEU A 433 3.29 -15.51 -29.10
C LEU A 433 4.25 -15.96 -30.21
N GLY A 434 4.62 -17.23 -30.24
CA GLY A 434 5.68 -17.77 -31.07
C GLY A 434 7.04 -17.81 -30.35
N ASN A 435 7.78 -18.91 -30.55
CA ASN A 435 9.03 -19.18 -29.84
C ASN A 435 10.09 -18.10 -30.07
N ASP A 436 10.21 -17.61 -31.32
CA ASP A 436 11.16 -16.55 -31.71
C ASP A 436 10.87 -15.22 -31.01
N VAL A 437 9.58 -14.88 -30.77
CA VAL A 437 9.18 -13.66 -30.05
C VAL A 437 9.56 -13.79 -28.58
N ILE A 438 9.23 -14.93 -27.96
CA ILE A 438 9.56 -15.22 -26.55
C ILE A 438 11.07 -15.11 -26.33
N LYS A 439 11.86 -15.77 -27.19
CA LYS A 439 13.32 -15.75 -27.13
C LYS A 439 13.88 -14.33 -27.29
N ARG A 440 13.44 -13.60 -28.35
CA ARG A 440 13.90 -12.24 -28.62
C ARG A 440 13.63 -11.29 -27.46
N ILE A 441 12.46 -11.38 -26.84
CA ILE A 441 12.12 -10.55 -25.68
C ILE A 441 13.04 -10.93 -24.50
N ALA A 442 13.22 -12.21 -24.19
CA ALA A 442 14.11 -12.64 -23.12
C ALA A 442 15.56 -12.13 -23.34
N GLU A 443 16.09 -12.26 -24.55
CA GLU A 443 17.43 -11.78 -24.91
C GLU A 443 17.53 -10.24 -24.83
N SER A 444 16.48 -9.50 -25.23
CA SER A 444 16.46 -8.03 -25.14
C SER A 444 16.45 -7.52 -23.70
N LEU A 445 16.01 -8.33 -22.76
CA LEU A 445 16.07 -8.09 -21.30
C LEU A 445 17.35 -8.65 -20.65
N GLU A 446 18.39 -8.90 -21.46
CA GLU A 446 19.68 -9.43 -21.04
C GLU A 446 19.62 -10.83 -20.38
N MET A 447 18.50 -11.58 -20.53
CA MET A 447 18.44 -12.98 -20.11
C MET A 447 19.24 -13.85 -21.09
N LYS A 448 20.24 -14.55 -20.60
CA LYS A 448 21.10 -15.38 -21.44
C LYS A 448 20.44 -16.73 -21.73
N VAL A 449 20.19 -17.03 -23.00
CA VAL A 449 19.75 -18.35 -23.43
C VAL A 449 20.94 -19.31 -23.41
N VAL A 450 20.92 -20.28 -22.49
CA VAL A 450 21.95 -21.31 -22.36
C VAL A 450 21.68 -22.49 -23.26
N LYS A 451 20.39 -22.86 -23.35
CA LYS A 451 19.93 -23.96 -24.20
C LYS A 451 18.52 -23.67 -24.71
N GLU A 452 18.28 -24.07 -25.93
CA GLU A 452 16.96 -24.06 -26.56
C GLU A 452 16.63 -25.46 -27.08
N ASP A 453 15.41 -25.91 -26.88
CA ASP A 453 14.87 -27.15 -27.44
C ASP A 453 13.40 -26.96 -27.87
N ALA A 454 12.78 -28.02 -28.36
CA ALA A 454 11.40 -27.94 -28.88
C ALA A 454 10.36 -27.54 -27.82
N GLU A 455 10.66 -27.72 -26.52
CA GLU A 455 9.74 -27.47 -25.41
C GLU A 455 9.96 -26.11 -24.76
N GLY A 456 11.15 -25.49 -24.88
CA GLY A 456 11.41 -24.21 -24.23
C GLY A 456 12.87 -23.78 -24.16
N LEU A 457 13.12 -22.82 -23.26
CA LEU A 457 14.41 -22.17 -23.06
C LEU A 457 14.96 -22.45 -21.65
N ASP A 458 16.25 -22.80 -21.56
CA ASP A 458 17.00 -22.69 -20.31
C ASP A 458 17.67 -21.30 -20.27
N LEU A 459 17.25 -20.49 -19.33
CA LEU A 459 17.68 -19.10 -19.18
C LEU A 459 18.58 -18.93 -17.97
N LEU A 460 19.56 -18.03 -18.09
CA LEU A 460 20.21 -17.40 -16.92
C LEU A 460 19.70 -15.96 -16.85
N VAL A 461 18.93 -15.70 -15.82
CA VAL A 461 18.38 -14.36 -15.53
C VAL A 461 19.42 -13.58 -14.75
N PRO A 462 19.78 -12.34 -15.15
CA PRO A 462 20.82 -11.57 -14.47
C PRO A 462 20.54 -11.37 -12.98
N ALA A 463 21.60 -11.44 -12.17
CA ALA A 463 21.50 -11.34 -10.72
C ALA A 463 20.89 -10.02 -10.19
N TYR A 464 20.89 -8.96 -10.99
CA TYR A 464 20.22 -7.70 -10.64
C TYR A 464 18.68 -7.77 -10.74
N ARG A 465 18.11 -8.79 -11.40
CA ARG A 465 16.67 -9.06 -11.45
C ARG A 465 16.28 -9.92 -10.26
N VAL A 466 16.28 -9.30 -9.08
CA VAL A 466 16.00 -9.97 -7.79
C VAL A 466 14.60 -10.57 -7.69
N ASP A 467 13.68 -10.10 -8.52
CA ASP A 467 12.27 -10.49 -8.61
C ASP A 467 12.00 -11.65 -9.59
N VAL A 468 12.92 -11.92 -10.53
CA VAL A 468 12.69 -12.88 -11.63
C VAL A 468 13.47 -14.17 -11.40
N GLN A 469 12.86 -15.09 -10.63
CA GLN A 469 13.51 -16.36 -10.25
C GLN A 469 12.70 -17.60 -10.64
N ARG A 470 11.46 -17.42 -11.10
CA ARG A 470 10.53 -18.49 -11.45
C ARG A 470 10.05 -18.35 -12.89
N PRO A 471 9.57 -19.42 -13.53
CA PRO A 471 9.02 -19.34 -14.89
C PRO A 471 7.90 -18.30 -15.06
N CYS A 472 7.03 -18.15 -14.06
CA CYS A 472 5.94 -17.15 -14.13
C CYS A 472 6.47 -15.71 -14.12
N ASP A 473 7.57 -15.43 -13.44
CA ASP A 473 8.18 -14.11 -13.40
C ASP A 473 8.77 -13.74 -14.78
N VAL A 474 9.38 -14.74 -15.46
CA VAL A 474 9.84 -14.57 -16.85
C VAL A 474 8.67 -14.34 -17.81
N VAL A 475 7.54 -15.04 -17.60
CA VAL A 475 6.32 -14.82 -18.42
C VAL A 475 5.76 -13.42 -18.22
N GLU A 476 5.79 -12.89 -17.00
CA GLU A 476 5.40 -11.50 -16.70
C GLU A 476 6.27 -10.51 -17.49
N ASP A 477 7.59 -10.68 -17.47
CA ASP A 477 8.53 -9.85 -18.25
C ASP A 477 8.28 -9.93 -19.75
N ILE A 478 8.02 -11.12 -20.28
CA ILE A 478 7.67 -11.30 -21.69
C ILE A 478 6.38 -10.56 -22.02
N LEU A 479 5.36 -10.67 -21.17
CA LEU A 479 4.05 -10.09 -21.43
C LEU A 479 4.08 -8.56 -21.35
N ARG A 480 4.80 -7.96 -20.40
CA ARG A 480 4.91 -6.50 -20.29
C ARG A 480 5.64 -5.87 -21.49
N ILE A 481 6.67 -6.55 -22.04
CA ILE A 481 7.37 -6.08 -23.25
C ILE A 481 6.57 -6.37 -24.52
N TYR A 482 5.89 -7.51 -24.60
CA TYR A 482 4.94 -7.80 -25.68
C TYR A 482 3.79 -6.80 -25.72
N GLY A 483 3.34 -6.34 -24.56
CA GLY A 483 2.24 -5.41 -24.31
C GLY A 483 0.93 -6.13 -23.96
N TYR A 484 0.41 -5.83 -22.79
CA TYR A 484 -0.86 -6.38 -22.28
C TYR A 484 -2.03 -6.13 -23.24
N ASN A 485 -2.08 -4.95 -23.85
CA ASN A 485 -3.16 -4.56 -24.77
C ASN A 485 -3.11 -5.32 -26.10
N ASN A 486 -2.04 -6.04 -26.39
CA ASN A 486 -1.88 -6.87 -27.59
C ASN A 486 -2.44 -8.30 -27.41
N VAL A 487 -2.97 -8.61 -26.21
CA VAL A 487 -3.65 -9.87 -25.92
C VAL A 487 -5.15 -9.65 -26.07
N GLU A 488 -5.77 -10.37 -27.00
CA GLU A 488 -7.19 -10.24 -27.27
C GLU A 488 -8.04 -10.77 -26.09
N ILE A 489 -9.04 -10.01 -25.68
CA ILE A 489 -10.02 -10.46 -24.69
C ILE A 489 -10.98 -11.42 -25.39
N PRO A 490 -11.09 -12.70 -24.95
CA PRO A 490 -11.99 -13.65 -25.55
C PRO A 490 -13.45 -13.22 -25.33
N THR A 491 -14.25 -13.29 -26.39
CA THR A 491 -15.70 -12.98 -26.33
C THR A 491 -16.51 -14.05 -25.62
N THR A 492 -15.93 -15.24 -25.41
CA THR A 492 -16.58 -16.37 -24.76
C THR A 492 -15.67 -16.98 -23.70
N LEU A 493 -16.23 -17.20 -22.53
CA LEU A 493 -15.56 -17.94 -21.47
C LEU A 493 -15.95 -19.42 -21.58
N LYS A 494 -14.97 -20.31 -21.78
CA LYS A 494 -15.18 -21.75 -21.66
C LYS A 494 -14.94 -22.15 -20.20
N SER A 495 -16.03 -22.37 -19.46
CA SER A 495 -15.97 -22.86 -18.09
C SER A 495 -16.69 -24.20 -18.02
N SER A 496 -16.10 -25.18 -17.33
CA SER A 496 -16.85 -26.33 -16.88
C SER A 496 -17.64 -25.89 -15.66
N LEU A 497 -18.96 -25.79 -15.78
CA LEU A 497 -19.84 -25.62 -14.63
C LEU A 497 -19.77 -26.89 -13.79
N THR A 498 -18.87 -26.89 -12.84
CA THR A 498 -18.69 -28.00 -11.91
C THR A 498 -19.79 -27.98 -10.86
N ILE A 499 -19.92 -29.11 -10.19
CA ILE A 499 -20.84 -29.31 -9.07
C ILE A 499 -20.53 -28.26 -8.00
N ALA A 500 -21.59 -27.63 -7.48
CA ALA A 500 -21.46 -26.69 -6.38
C ALA A 500 -20.82 -27.37 -5.16
N GLU A 501 -19.79 -26.73 -4.61
CA GLU A 501 -19.11 -27.18 -3.39
C GLU A 501 -19.97 -26.92 -2.15
N ASP A 502 -19.56 -27.44 -1.00
CA ASP A 502 -20.27 -27.20 0.25
C ASP A 502 -20.28 -25.71 0.62
N ALA A 503 -19.19 -24.99 0.29
CA ALA A 503 -19.11 -23.55 0.47
C ALA A 503 -20.17 -22.77 -0.33
N ASP A 504 -20.42 -23.15 -1.59
CA ASP A 504 -21.47 -22.53 -2.40
C ASP A 504 -22.87 -22.77 -1.81
N LYS A 505 -23.10 -23.94 -1.25
CA LYS A 505 -24.37 -24.30 -0.58
C LYS A 505 -24.56 -23.51 0.71
N GLU A 506 -23.49 -23.28 1.47
CA GLU A 506 -23.52 -22.50 2.70
C GLU A 506 -23.78 -21.02 2.36
N TYR A 507 -23.09 -20.46 1.38
CA TYR A 507 -23.30 -19.10 0.89
C TYR A 507 -24.73 -18.89 0.33
N HIS A 508 -25.26 -19.88 -0.43
CA HIS A 508 -26.64 -19.80 -0.91
C HIS A 508 -27.66 -19.77 0.23
N LYS A 509 -27.47 -20.56 1.29
CA LYS A 509 -28.34 -20.54 2.48
C LYS A 509 -28.24 -19.21 3.22
N GLU A 510 -27.04 -18.65 3.33
CA GLU A 510 -26.80 -17.35 3.93
C GLU A 510 -27.58 -16.26 3.19
N ASN A 511 -27.50 -16.22 1.86
CA ASN A 511 -28.27 -15.27 1.04
C ASN A 511 -29.78 -15.43 1.23
N ILE A 512 -30.28 -16.67 1.31
CA ILE A 512 -31.72 -16.93 1.57
C ILE A 512 -32.15 -16.34 2.93
N ILE A 513 -31.28 -16.41 3.94
CA ILE A 513 -31.58 -15.84 5.26
C ILE A 513 -31.47 -14.30 5.20
N GLY A 514 -30.46 -13.76 4.51
CA GLY A 514 -30.35 -12.32 4.29
C GLY A 514 -31.58 -11.73 3.60
N GLU A 515 -32.04 -12.35 2.52
CA GLU A 515 -33.28 -11.95 1.81
C GLU A 515 -34.52 -12.05 2.71
N GLN A 516 -34.64 -13.09 3.53
CA GLN A 516 -35.72 -13.22 4.51
C GLN A 516 -35.71 -12.07 5.52
N LEU A 517 -34.53 -11.77 6.11
CA LEU A 517 -34.39 -10.70 7.10
C LEU A 517 -34.69 -9.33 6.49
N VAL A 518 -34.24 -9.05 5.27
CA VAL A 518 -34.59 -7.82 4.54
C VAL A 518 -36.10 -7.75 4.30
N GLY A 519 -36.76 -8.87 3.94
CA GLY A 519 -38.20 -8.96 3.81
C GLY A 519 -38.96 -8.74 5.14
N GLU A 520 -38.34 -9.02 6.28
CA GLU A 520 -38.85 -8.79 7.64
C GLU A 520 -38.49 -7.38 8.16
N GLY A 521 -37.84 -6.52 7.31
CA GLY A 521 -37.54 -5.11 7.61
C GLY A 521 -36.22 -4.86 8.30
N PHE A 522 -35.30 -5.83 8.26
CA PHE A 522 -33.94 -5.63 8.72
C PHE A 522 -33.10 -4.89 7.66
N LEU A 523 -32.11 -4.16 8.13
CA LEU A 523 -31.03 -3.56 7.33
C LEU A 523 -29.73 -4.31 7.62
N GLU A 524 -29.05 -4.70 6.57
CA GLU A 524 -27.72 -5.30 6.70
C GLU A 524 -26.70 -4.24 7.08
N ILE A 525 -25.87 -4.56 8.06
CA ILE A 525 -24.72 -3.73 8.44
C ILE A 525 -23.44 -4.55 8.27
N MET A 526 -22.36 -3.85 8.03
CA MET A 526 -21.02 -4.44 7.94
C MET A 526 -20.04 -3.61 8.76
N ASN A 527 -19.48 -4.24 9.80
CA ASN A 527 -18.53 -3.61 10.69
C ASN A 527 -17.13 -4.21 10.52
N ASN A 528 -16.11 -3.44 10.91
CA ASN A 528 -14.73 -3.91 10.84
C ASN A 528 -14.52 -5.13 11.77
N SER A 529 -13.72 -6.09 11.30
CA SER A 529 -13.26 -7.21 12.13
C SER A 529 -12.24 -6.78 13.20
N LEU A 530 -11.55 -5.66 12.99
CA LEU A 530 -10.70 -5.05 13.99
C LEU A 530 -11.52 -4.10 14.86
N THR A 531 -11.28 -4.14 16.16
CA THR A 531 -12.04 -3.38 17.16
C THR A 531 -11.18 -2.93 18.33
N LYS A 532 -11.79 -2.23 19.29
CA LYS A 532 -11.12 -1.68 20.46
C LYS A 532 -10.78 -2.78 21.47
N ALA A 533 -9.54 -2.76 21.98
CA ALA A 533 -9.12 -3.64 23.07
C ALA A 533 -9.96 -3.42 24.35
N SER A 534 -10.36 -2.18 24.62
CA SER A 534 -11.16 -1.81 25.81
C SER A 534 -12.52 -2.51 25.89
N TYR A 535 -13.07 -2.99 24.78
CA TYR A 535 -14.31 -3.76 24.80
C TYR A 535 -14.16 -5.12 25.49
N TYR A 536 -12.96 -5.65 25.62
CA TYR A 536 -12.68 -6.96 26.19
C TYR A 536 -11.81 -6.88 27.46
N GLU A 537 -10.82 -5.99 27.48
CA GLU A 537 -9.80 -5.91 28.53
C GLU A 537 -10.39 -5.43 29.88
N GLU A 538 -11.21 -4.39 29.84
CA GLU A 538 -11.75 -3.74 31.04
C GLU A 538 -13.13 -4.27 31.45
N ALA A 539 -13.84 -4.91 30.55
CA ALA A 539 -15.26 -5.21 30.73
C ALA A 539 -15.54 -6.50 31.51
N GLY A 540 -14.58 -7.41 31.63
CA GLY A 540 -14.70 -8.64 32.43
C GLY A 540 -15.84 -9.56 31.97
N TYR A 541 -16.06 -9.67 30.64
CA TYR A 541 -17.06 -10.57 30.11
C TYR A 541 -16.60 -12.03 30.20
N ASN A 542 -17.43 -12.89 30.82
CA ASN A 542 -17.14 -14.31 30.96
C ASN A 542 -17.22 -15.08 29.63
N ALA A 543 -18.01 -14.58 28.67
CA ALA A 543 -18.13 -15.19 27.33
C ALA A 543 -17.05 -14.75 26.33
N TYR A 544 -16.36 -13.64 26.61
CA TYR A 544 -15.36 -13.03 25.75
C TYR A 544 -14.08 -12.74 26.53
N PRO A 545 -13.35 -13.77 26.99
CA PRO A 545 -12.18 -13.58 27.86
C PRO A 545 -11.03 -12.90 27.11
N TRP A 546 -10.35 -11.99 27.79
CA TRP A 546 -9.22 -11.24 27.24
C TRP A 546 -8.08 -12.14 26.73
N GLU A 547 -7.87 -13.28 27.38
CA GLU A 547 -6.83 -14.25 27.05
C GLU A 547 -7.08 -14.93 25.70
N GLU A 548 -8.34 -15.01 25.26
CA GLU A 548 -8.73 -15.56 23.95
C GLU A 548 -8.75 -14.49 22.85
N THR A 549 -8.41 -13.24 23.15
CA THR A 549 -8.42 -12.16 22.18
C THR A 549 -7.22 -12.24 21.23
N VAL A 550 -7.48 -12.18 19.91
CA VAL A 550 -6.45 -12.05 18.90
C VAL A 550 -5.96 -10.60 18.84
N LYS A 551 -4.69 -10.37 19.19
CA LYS A 551 -4.08 -9.03 19.26
C LYS A 551 -3.31 -8.71 17.99
N VAL A 552 -3.44 -7.47 17.50
CA VAL A 552 -2.68 -6.97 16.35
C VAL A 552 -1.34 -6.43 16.85
N MET A 553 -0.25 -6.86 16.28
CA MET A 553 1.11 -6.49 16.72
C MET A 553 1.43 -5.01 16.48
N ASN A 554 1.03 -4.48 15.32
CA ASN A 554 1.26 -3.09 14.92
C ASN A 554 -0.05 -2.46 14.42
N PRO A 555 -1.02 -2.14 15.31
CA PRO A 555 -2.29 -1.58 14.88
C PRO A 555 -2.12 -0.17 14.34
N LEU A 556 -2.90 0.19 13.34
CA LEU A 556 -2.93 1.55 12.76
C LEU A 556 -3.44 2.59 13.77
N SER A 557 -4.29 2.19 14.71
CA SER A 557 -4.77 3.01 15.81
C SER A 557 -5.16 2.14 17.02
N ALA A 558 -5.30 2.73 18.18
CA ALA A 558 -5.79 2.06 19.39
C ALA A 558 -7.21 1.47 19.20
N ASP A 559 -8.02 2.07 18.34
CA ASP A 559 -9.38 1.62 18.03
C ASP A 559 -9.42 0.33 17.17
N LEU A 560 -8.27 -0.11 16.63
CA LEU A 560 -8.13 -1.28 15.77
C LEU A 560 -7.11 -2.27 16.31
N GLY A 561 -6.99 -2.35 17.65
CA GLY A 561 -5.93 -3.10 18.33
C GLY A 561 -6.15 -4.60 18.42
N VAL A 562 -7.38 -5.09 18.27
CA VAL A 562 -7.73 -6.51 18.41
C VAL A 562 -8.78 -6.96 17.40
N MET A 563 -8.86 -8.27 17.17
CA MET A 563 -9.94 -8.85 16.38
C MET A 563 -11.15 -9.17 17.26
N ARG A 564 -12.35 -8.96 16.72
CA ARG A 564 -13.63 -9.14 17.40
C ARG A 564 -13.90 -10.61 17.76
N GLN A 565 -14.33 -10.88 19.02
CA GLN A 565 -14.78 -12.19 19.46
C GLN A 565 -16.29 -12.38 19.27
N THR A 566 -17.05 -11.31 19.05
CA THR A 566 -18.51 -11.27 18.85
C THR A 566 -18.86 -10.14 17.90
N LEU A 567 -20.00 -10.22 17.25
CA LEU A 567 -20.52 -9.15 16.41
C LEU A 567 -21.22 -8.04 17.23
N LEU A 568 -21.49 -8.28 18.53
CA LEU A 568 -22.26 -7.42 19.42
C LEU A 568 -21.81 -5.96 19.36
N PHE A 569 -20.52 -5.72 19.61
CA PHE A 569 -20.02 -4.35 19.83
C PHE A 569 -20.04 -3.48 18.56
N GLY A 570 -19.70 -4.06 17.39
CA GLY A 570 -19.79 -3.36 16.11
C GLY A 570 -21.23 -2.93 15.77
N GLY A 571 -22.20 -3.79 16.07
CA GLY A 571 -23.60 -3.44 15.92
C GLY A 571 -24.08 -2.36 16.90
N LEU A 572 -23.57 -2.33 18.12
CA LEU A 572 -23.85 -1.25 19.07
C LEU A 572 -23.28 0.09 18.57
N GLU A 573 -22.08 0.11 18.02
CA GLU A 573 -21.51 1.32 17.38
C GLU A 573 -22.41 1.82 16.21
N SER A 574 -22.94 0.89 15.41
CA SER A 574 -23.88 1.22 14.34
C SER A 574 -25.21 1.78 14.87
N ILE A 575 -25.73 1.23 15.98
CA ILE A 575 -26.92 1.76 16.66
C ILE A 575 -26.66 3.19 17.16
N VAL A 576 -25.56 3.43 17.88
CA VAL A 576 -25.20 4.78 18.37
C VAL A 576 -25.16 5.79 17.24
N ARG A 577 -24.51 5.42 16.15
CA ARG A 577 -24.41 6.30 14.96
C ARG A 577 -25.79 6.70 14.42
N ASN A 578 -26.74 5.79 14.41
CA ASN A 578 -28.09 6.05 13.91
C ASN A 578 -28.94 6.80 14.94
N VAL A 579 -28.88 6.43 16.22
CA VAL A 579 -29.61 7.11 17.31
C VAL A 579 -29.16 8.59 17.40
N ASN A 580 -27.88 8.88 17.28
CA ASN A 580 -27.37 10.26 17.22
C ASN A 580 -27.90 11.04 16.01
N ARG A 581 -28.32 10.36 14.94
CA ARG A 581 -28.99 10.94 13.77
C ARG A 581 -30.53 10.92 13.89
N LYS A 582 -31.06 10.66 15.09
CA LYS A 582 -32.49 10.64 15.40
C LYS A 582 -33.28 9.47 14.80
N THR A 583 -32.61 8.42 14.39
CA THR A 583 -33.24 7.16 13.97
C THR A 583 -33.15 6.16 15.10
N GLN A 584 -34.25 5.92 15.81
CA GLN A 584 -34.29 5.14 17.04
C GLN A 584 -34.82 3.71 16.84
N ASN A 585 -35.70 3.50 15.85
CA ASN A 585 -36.35 2.22 15.60
C ASN A 585 -35.52 1.44 14.57
N LEU A 586 -34.72 0.49 15.03
CA LEU A 586 -33.73 -0.17 14.20
C LEU A 586 -33.85 -1.70 14.31
N ARG A 587 -33.76 -2.34 13.14
CA ARG A 587 -33.53 -3.77 12.98
C ARG A 587 -32.32 -3.96 12.11
N PHE A 588 -31.24 -4.45 12.70
CA PHE A 588 -29.99 -4.70 12.00
C PHE A 588 -29.62 -6.17 12.00
N PHE A 589 -29.00 -6.62 10.92
CA PHE A 589 -28.32 -7.90 10.93
C PHE A 589 -26.92 -7.74 10.32
N GLU A 590 -26.01 -8.59 10.73
CA GLU A 590 -24.66 -8.70 10.17
C GLU A 590 -24.30 -10.16 9.99
N VAL A 591 -23.71 -10.47 8.84
CA VAL A 591 -23.05 -11.73 8.58
C VAL A 591 -21.56 -11.48 8.60
N GLY A 592 -20.84 -12.16 9.48
CA GLY A 592 -19.43 -11.86 9.63
C GLY A 592 -18.64 -12.88 10.44
N ASN A 593 -17.32 -12.76 10.37
CA ASN A 593 -16.42 -13.62 11.12
C ASN A 593 -16.15 -13.09 12.52
N VAL A 594 -15.97 -14.01 13.44
CA VAL A 594 -15.46 -13.77 14.79
C VAL A 594 -14.20 -14.60 15.02
N TYR A 595 -13.34 -14.14 15.93
CA TYR A 595 -12.00 -14.67 16.06
C TYR A 595 -11.65 -14.97 17.51
N LYS A 596 -10.93 -16.08 17.72
CA LYS A 596 -10.44 -16.47 19.04
C LYS A 596 -9.03 -17.02 18.97
N TYR A 597 -8.22 -16.71 19.96
CA TYR A 597 -6.94 -17.35 20.20
C TYR A 597 -7.10 -18.50 21.19
N VAL A 598 -6.79 -19.70 20.78
CA VAL A 598 -6.89 -20.93 21.57
C VAL A 598 -5.48 -21.47 21.81
N LYS A 599 -4.90 -21.14 22.96
CA LYS A 599 -3.52 -21.43 23.33
C LYS A 599 -3.17 -22.93 23.20
N GLU A 600 -4.08 -23.82 23.53
CA GLU A 600 -3.88 -25.27 23.49
C GLU A 600 -3.69 -25.82 22.07
N LYS A 601 -4.10 -25.07 21.05
CA LYS A 601 -3.92 -25.44 19.64
C LYS A 601 -2.63 -24.90 19.04
N TRP A 602 -1.87 -24.12 19.77
CA TRP A 602 -0.61 -23.58 19.28
C TRP A 602 0.49 -24.63 19.26
N SER A 603 1.26 -24.68 18.20
CA SER A 603 2.50 -25.48 18.10
C SER A 603 3.49 -24.75 17.19
N GLU A 604 4.79 -25.01 17.37
CA GLU A 604 5.84 -24.43 16.51
C GLU A 604 5.68 -24.85 15.04
N GLU A 605 5.22 -26.09 14.80
CA GLU A 605 5.00 -26.59 13.44
C GLU A 605 3.78 -25.95 12.76
N SER A 606 2.81 -25.48 13.53
CA SER A 606 1.58 -24.92 12.98
C SER A 606 0.96 -23.87 13.92
N PRO A 607 1.60 -22.71 14.09
CA PRO A 607 1.15 -21.66 15.01
C PRO A 607 -0.23 -21.08 14.62
N VAL A 608 -0.55 -21.11 13.33
CA VAL A 608 -1.83 -20.59 12.80
C VAL A 608 -3.05 -21.36 13.35
N LYS A 609 -2.92 -22.62 13.74
CA LYS A 609 -4.02 -23.42 14.30
C LYS A 609 -4.58 -22.86 15.62
N ALA A 610 -3.80 -22.07 16.33
CA ALA A 610 -4.25 -21.40 17.54
C ALA A 610 -5.28 -20.27 17.27
N TYR A 611 -5.32 -19.76 16.06
CA TYR A 611 -6.25 -18.72 15.66
C TYR A 611 -7.48 -19.34 15.00
N VAL A 612 -8.59 -19.29 15.71
CA VAL A 612 -9.87 -19.86 15.27
C VAL A 612 -10.72 -18.75 14.70
N GLN A 613 -11.31 -19.00 13.54
CA GLN A 613 -12.26 -18.15 12.87
C GLN A 613 -13.57 -18.92 12.70
N ASP A 614 -14.66 -18.37 13.20
CA ASP A 614 -16.00 -18.89 13.00
C ASP A 614 -16.88 -17.85 12.30
N HIS A 615 -17.82 -18.29 11.49
CA HIS A 615 -18.75 -17.45 10.76
C HIS A 615 -20.07 -17.37 11.52
N HIS A 616 -20.53 -16.14 11.80
CA HIS A 616 -21.70 -15.87 12.61
C HIS A 616 -22.72 -15.01 11.86
N ILE A 617 -23.98 -15.10 12.27
CA ILE A 617 -25.05 -14.18 11.92
C ILE A 617 -25.55 -13.54 13.20
N ALA A 618 -25.64 -12.21 13.22
CA ALA A 618 -26.14 -11.48 14.38
C ALA A 618 -27.32 -10.59 14.01
N LEU A 619 -28.24 -10.41 14.97
CA LEU A 619 -29.42 -9.56 14.86
C LEU A 619 -29.48 -8.58 16.03
N TRP A 620 -29.84 -7.34 15.75
CA TRP A 620 -30.12 -6.31 16.73
C TRP A 620 -31.51 -5.74 16.46
N VAL A 621 -32.35 -5.67 17.51
CA VAL A 621 -33.66 -5.07 17.45
C VAL A 621 -33.76 -4.05 18.58
N THR A 622 -34.16 -2.82 18.26
CA THR A 622 -34.28 -1.74 19.25
C THR A 622 -35.31 -0.70 18.85
N GLY A 623 -35.85 0.01 19.84
CA GLY A 623 -36.88 1.04 19.65
C GLY A 623 -38.28 0.43 19.60
N LYS A 624 -39.09 0.90 18.67
CA LYS A 624 -40.50 0.47 18.52
C LYS A 624 -40.63 -0.60 17.44
N HIS A 625 -41.43 -1.63 17.73
CA HIS A 625 -41.91 -2.60 16.76
C HIS A 625 -42.91 -1.95 15.79
N ILE A 626 -43.90 -1.23 16.35
CA ILE A 626 -44.87 -0.44 15.59
C ILE A 626 -44.81 1.01 16.06
N GLN A 627 -44.54 1.91 15.16
CA GLN A 627 -44.67 3.33 15.42
C GLN A 627 -46.13 3.76 15.40
N GLY A 628 -46.58 4.45 16.44
CA GLY A 628 -47.96 4.87 16.60
C GLY A 628 -48.46 5.71 15.43
N SER A 629 -49.70 5.44 15.06
CA SER A 629 -50.45 6.13 14.04
C SER A 629 -51.92 6.26 14.47
N TRP A 630 -52.75 6.91 13.63
CA TRP A 630 -54.17 7.00 13.90
C TRP A 630 -54.88 5.62 13.97
N ALA A 631 -54.28 4.56 13.34
CA ALA A 631 -54.87 3.23 13.26
C ALA A 631 -54.27 2.22 14.27
N HIS A 632 -53.09 2.51 14.77
CA HIS A 632 -52.35 1.60 15.66
C HIS A 632 -51.67 2.36 16.81
N PRO A 633 -51.74 1.84 18.05
CA PRO A 633 -50.94 2.37 19.14
C PRO A 633 -49.45 2.09 18.94
N ASP A 634 -48.58 2.82 19.66
CA ASP A 634 -47.18 2.48 19.76
C ASP A 634 -46.98 1.11 20.41
N GLU A 635 -46.10 0.31 19.85
CA GLU A 635 -45.68 -0.96 20.42
C GLU A 635 -44.15 -1.04 20.46
N ASP A 636 -43.60 -1.24 21.64
CA ASP A 636 -42.15 -1.41 21.82
C ASP A 636 -41.69 -2.76 21.30
N SER A 637 -40.49 -2.82 20.74
CA SER A 637 -39.79 -4.07 20.42
C SER A 637 -39.65 -4.94 21.68
N SER A 638 -39.67 -6.25 21.48
CA SER A 638 -39.65 -7.20 22.59
C SER A 638 -38.67 -8.35 22.34
N PHE A 639 -38.30 -9.03 23.42
CA PHE A 639 -37.52 -10.27 23.32
C PHE A 639 -38.25 -11.35 22.49
N TYR A 640 -39.57 -11.41 22.56
CA TYR A 640 -40.36 -12.38 21.80
C TYR A 640 -40.33 -12.12 20.29
N GLU A 641 -40.25 -10.83 19.90
CA GLU A 641 -40.04 -10.46 18.50
C GLU A 641 -38.69 -10.99 18.01
N LEU A 642 -37.59 -10.70 18.71
CA LEU A 642 -36.27 -11.23 18.37
C LEU A 642 -36.26 -12.74 18.30
N LYS A 643 -36.87 -13.42 19.29
CA LYS A 643 -36.96 -14.87 19.33
C LYS A 643 -37.69 -15.43 18.12
N ALA A 644 -38.77 -14.79 17.67
CA ALA A 644 -39.52 -15.21 16.49
C ALA A 644 -38.67 -15.15 15.21
N TYR A 645 -37.86 -14.09 15.04
CA TYR A 645 -36.93 -14.00 13.93
C TYR A 645 -35.89 -15.12 13.96
N VAL A 646 -35.26 -15.36 15.12
CA VAL A 646 -34.31 -16.47 15.30
C VAL A 646 -34.95 -17.82 14.99
N GLU A 647 -36.16 -18.11 15.49
CA GLU A 647 -36.87 -19.36 15.20
C GLU A 647 -37.23 -19.51 13.73
N ASN A 648 -37.55 -18.40 13.05
CA ASN A 648 -37.82 -18.39 11.60
C ASN A 648 -36.55 -18.75 10.81
N ILE A 649 -35.38 -18.20 11.20
CA ILE A 649 -34.10 -18.57 10.61
C ILE A 649 -33.83 -20.06 10.78
N LEU A 650 -33.92 -20.56 12.03
CA LEU A 650 -33.65 -21.97 12.32
C LEU A 650 -34.57 -22.91 11.53
N ARG A 651 -35.84 -22.54 11.42
CA ARG A 651 -36.82 -23.27 10.61
C ARG A 651 -36.46 -23.25 9.13
N ARG A 652 -36.08 -22.09 8.62
CA ARG A 652 -35.73 -21.89 7.19
C ARG A 652 -34.51 -22.72 6.77
N ILE A 653 -33.49 -22.82 7.64
CA ILE A 653 -32.31 -23.66 7.38
C ILE A 653 -32.51 -25.12 7.70
N GLY A 654 -33.70 -25.50 8.17
CA GLY A 654 -34.07 -26.88 8.40
C GLY A 654 -33.53 -27.49 9.69
N VAL A 655 -33.37 -26.71 10.77
CA VAL A 655 -33.01 -27.25 12.09
C VAL A 655 -34.16 -28.11 12.61
N PRO A 656 -33.95 -29.43 12.85
CA PRO A 656 -35.02 -30.28 13.33
C PRO A 656 -35.45 -29.89 14.74
N GLN A 657 -36.76 -30.04 14.98
CA GLN A 657 -37.32 -29.84 16.31
C GLN A 657 -36.67 -30.79 17.32
N GLY A 658 -36.19 -30.27 18.46
CA GLY A 658 -35.52 -31.04 19.51
C GLY A 658 -34.03 -31.36 19.23
N LEU A 659 -33.44 -30.82 18.13
CA LEU A 659 -31.99 -30.86 17.92
C LEU A 659 -31.25 -29.96 18.95
N LEU A 660 -31.82 -28.80 19.21
CA LEU A 660 -31.31 -27.84 20.16
C LEU A 660 -32.11 -27.86 21.47
N VAL A 661 -31.40 -27.68 22.59
CA VAL A 661 -31.97 -27.56 23.93
C VAL A 661 -31.81 -26.11 24.35
N CYS A 662 -32.92 -25.52 24.78
CA CYS A 662 -32.94 -24.15 25.28
C CYS A 662 -32.62 -24.13 26.77
N THR A 663 -31.67 -23.30 27.20
CA THR A 663 -31.33 -23.07 28.62
C THR A 663 -31.09 -21.61 28.85
N ASN A 664 -31.10 -21.17 30.11
CA ASN A 664 -30.65 -19.83 30.46
C ASN A 664 -29.16 -19.67 30.16
N SER A 665 -28.78 -18.51 29.71
CA SER A 665 -27.37 -18.14 29.53
C SER A 665 -26.85 -17.43 30.78
N ASP A 666 -25.57 -17.67 31.09
CA ASP A 666 -24.80 -17.01 32.14
C ASP A 666 -23.90 -15.90 31.60
N ASN A 667 -23.98 -15.60 30.32
CA ASN A 667 -23.20 -14.51 29.69
C ASN A 667 -23.58 -13.16 30.27
N ASN A 668 -22.64 -12.53 30.97
CA ASN A 668 -22.85 -11.26 31.65
C ASN A 668 -22.94 -10.03 30.74
N ALA A 669 -22.76 -10.20 29.44
CA ALA A 669 -23.05 -9.17 28.42
C ALA A 669 -24.58 -8.94 28.29
N PHE A 670 -25.41 -9.81 28.88
CA PHE A 670 -26.86 -9.70 28.87
C PHE A 670 -27.43 -9.49 30.29
N ASP A 671 -28.52 -8.79 30.37
CA ASP A 671 -29.35 -8.77 31.59
C ASP A 671 -30.14 -10.07 31.78
N LYS A 672 -30.68 -10.60 30.65
CA LYS A 672 -31.35 -11.89 30.56
C LYS A 672 -31.13 -12.46 29.18
N ALA A 673 -30.74 -13.72 29.10
CA ALA A 673 -30.52 -14.37 27.82
C ALA A 673 -30.87 -15.86 27.85
N LEU A 674 -31.19 -16.38 26.68
CA LEU A 674 -31.34 -17.80 26.39
C LEU A 674 -30.24 -18.27 25.47
N VAL A 675 -29.78 -19.49 25.65
CA VAL A 675 -28.83 -20.14 24.76
C VAL A 675 -29.41 -21.46 24.25
N LEU A 676 -29.32 -21.64 22.93
CA LEU A 676 -29.69 -22.90 22.26
C LEU A 676 -28.44 -23.72 22.05
N LYS A 677 -28.35 -24.87 22.71
CA LYS A 677 -27.20 -25.79 22.71
C LYS A 677 -27.57 -27.10 22.04
N THR A 678 -26.59 -27.71 21.39
CA THR A 678 -26.71 -29.12 21.01
C THR A 678 -26.79 -29.99 22.24
N ARG A 679 -27.28 -31.25 22.11
CA ARG A 679 -27.27 -32.24 23.22
C ARG A 679 -25.87 -32.53 23.76
N ALA A 680 -24.80 -32.27 22.97
CA ALA A 680 -23.42 -32.39 23.43
C ALA A 680 -22.91 -31.12 24.15
N GLY A 681 -23.76 -30.11 24.33
CA GLY A 681 -23.45 -28.92 25.10
C GLY A 681 -22.86 -27.74 24.28
N LYS A 682 -22.62 -27.89 22.97
CA LYS A 682 -22.11 -26.77 22.13
C LYS A 682 -23.22 -25.74 21.94
N ALA A 683 -22.98 -24.50 22.35
CA ALA A 683 -23.85 -23.36 22.07
C ALA A 683 -23.82 -23.05 20.57
N LEU A 684 -24.99 -22.87 19.96
CA LEU A 684 -25.12 -22.51 18.55
C LEU A 684 -25.88 -21.20 18.33
N VAL A 685 -26.71 -20.81 19.29
CA VAL A 685 -27.45 -19.54 19.25
C VAL A 685 -27.51 -18.99 20.67
N GLU A 686 -27.22 -17.72 20.82
CA GLU A 686 -27.44 -16.98 22.04
C GLU A 686 -28.29 -15.74 21.74
N MET A 687 -29.29 -15.45 22.58
CA MET A 687 -30.20 -14.32 22.35
C MET A 687 -30.70 -13.76 23.69
N GLY A 688 -30.80 -12.43 23.78
CA GLY A 688 -31.17 -11.81 25.03
C GLY A 688 -31.36 -10.31 24.95
N ILE A 689 -31.51 -9.73 26.13
CA ILE A 689 -31.53 -8.28 26.36
C ILE A 689 -30.11 -7.87 26.73
N VAL A 690 -29.48 -7.02 25.92
CA VAL A 690 -28.13 -6.53 26.19
C VAL A 690 -28.09 -5.82 27.56
N ASN A 691 -27.05 -6.11 28.33
CA ASN A 691 -26.88 -5.57 29.67
C ASN A 691 -26.83 -4.04 29.65
N HIS A 692 -27.57 -3.40 30.54
CA HIS A 692 -27.64 -1.93 30.62
C HIS A 692 -26.29 -1.26 30.87
N LYS A 693 -25.31 -1.92 31.50
CA LYS A 693 -23.98 -1.37 31.70
C LYS A 693 -23.21 -1.34 30.38
N VAL A 694 -23.40 -2.37 29.53
CA VAL A 694 -22.86 -2.41 28.16
C VAL A 694 -23.46 -1.28 27.33
N LEU A 695 -24.80 -1.14 27.33
CA LEU A 695 -25.47 -0.08 26.60
C LEU A 695 -25.01 1.32 27.04
N LYS A 696 -24.84 1.52 28.34
CA LYS A 696 -24.33 2.78 28.90
C LYS A 696 -22.91 3.11 28.45
N SER A 697 -22.04 2.12 28.31
CA SER A 697 -20.67 2.35 27.80
C SER A 697 -20.64 2.77 26.32
N PHE A 698 -21.75 2.57 25.60
CA PHE A 698 -21.97 3.05 24.24
C PHE A 698 -22.90 4.25 24.14
N ASP A 699 -23.30 4.89 25.27
CA ASP A 699 -24.27 5.99 25.33
C ASP A 699 -25.65 5.64 24.71
N ILE A 700 -26.07 4.38 24.87
CA ILE A 700 -27.38 3.90 24.42
C ILE A 700 -28.33 3.85 25.61
N GLU A 701 -29.42 4.65 25.57
CA GLU A 701 -30.44 4.68 26.62
C GLU A 701 -31.56 3.66 26.41
N GLN A 702 -31.84 3.31 25.17
CA GLN A 702 -32.92 2.40 24.80
C GLN A 702 -32.49 0.93 24.92
N LYS A 703 -33.46 0.04 25.18
CA LYS A 703 -33.21 -1.40 25.22
C LYS A 703 -32.79 -1.92 23.86
N VAL A 704 -31.78 -2.78 23.83
CA VAL A 704 -31.35 -3.50 22.65
C VAL A 704 -31.54 -5.00 22.89
N TYR A 705 -32.24 -5.65 22.00
CA TYR A 705 -32.38 -7.08 21.93
C TYR A 705 -31.38 -7.59 20.89
N TYR A 706 -30.58 -8.59 21.28
CA TYR A 706 -29.48 -9.10 20.48
C TYR A 706 -29.53 -10.61 20.39
N ALA A 707 -29.26 -11.15 19.21
CA ALA A 707 -29.05 -12.57 18.98
C ALA A 707 -27.81 -12.79 18.12
N GLU A 708 -27.03 -13.82 18.44
CA GLU A 708 -25.88 -14.26 17.67
C GLU A 708 -25.97 -15.77 17.42
N LEU A 709 -25.81 -16.16 16.16
CA LEU A 709 -25.90 -17.52 15.68
C LEU A 709 -24.54 -17.98 15.15
N ASP A 710 -23.95 -19.04 15.71
CA ASP A 710 -22.80 -19.75 15.14
C ASP A 710 -23.23 -20.43 13.85
N TRP A 711 -23.07 -19.70 12.72
CA TRP A 711 -23.45 -20.20 11.41
C TRP A 711 -22.66 -21.44 11.01
N THR A 712 -21.34 -21.42 11.24
CA THR A 712 -20.46 -22.58 11.01
C THR A 712 -20.95 -23.81 11.78
N GLY A 713 -21.32 -23.63 13.03
CA GLY A 713 -21.85 -24.70 13.88
C GLY A 713 -23.22 -25.21 13.42
N LEU A 714 -24.12 -24.31 13.04
CA LEU A 714 -25.45 -24.63 12.53
C LEU A 714 -25.36 -25.41 11.21
N MET A 715 -24.50 -24.99 10.28
CA MET A 715 -24.28 -25.71 9.01
C MET A 715 -23.74 -27.13 9.26
N LYS A 716 -22.80 -27.28 10.19
CA LYS A 716 -22.31 -28.62 10.60
C LYS A 716 -23.40 -29.47 11.22
N ALA A 717 -24.23 -28.89 12.11
CA ALA A 717 -25.32 -29.62 12.79
C ALA A 717 -26.44 -30.05 11.83
N THR A 718 -26.68 -29.27 10.77
CA THR A 718 -27.75 -29.55 9.79
C THR A 718 -27.28 -30.31 8.55
N ARG A 719 -25.96 -30.56 8.38
CA ARG A 719 -25.39 -31.18 7.16
C ARG A 719 -26.02 -32.49 6.73
N LYS A 720 -26.49 -33.30 7.70
CA LYS A 720 -27.11 -34.59 7.43
C LYS A 720 -28.61 -34.52 7.19
N ASN A 721 -29.21 -33.34 7.37
CA ASN A 721 -30.65 -33.20 7.18
C ASN A 721 -31.00 -33.28 5.70
N LYS A 722 -31.97 -34.12 5.40
CA LYS A 722 -32.55 -34.25 4.06
C LYS A 722 -33.92 -33.59 4.06
N LEU A 723 -34.14 -32.67 3.17
CA LEU A 723 -35.45 -32.10 2.93
C LEU A 723 -36.36 -33.20 2.43
N GLN A 724 -37.48 -33.43 3.11
CA GLN A 724 -38.52 -34.39 2.70
C GLN A 724 -39.83 -33.63 2.46
N PHE A 725 -40.39 -33.84 1.29
CA PHE A 725 -41.73 -33.34 0.98
C PHE A 725 -42.79 -34.19 1.70
N HIS A 726 -43.72 -33.53 2.37
CA HIS A 726 -44.92 -34.14 2.94
C HIS A 726 -46.14 -33.43 2.38
N GLU A 727 -47.12 -34.20 1.93
CA GLU A 727 -48.38 -33.60 1.51
C GLU A 727 -49.10 -32.93 2.69
N ILE A 728 -49.76 -31.81 2.42
CA ILE A 728 -50.62 -31.15 3.42
C ILE A 728 -51.79 -32.08 3.74
N SER A 729 -52.05 -32.28 5.04
CA SER A 729 -53.16 -33.13 5.48
C SER A 729 -54.51 -32.65 4.93
N LYS A 730 -55.28 -33.57 4.39
CA LYS A 730 -56.64 -33.32 3.89
C LYS A 730 -57.67 -33.24 5.02
N TYR A 731 -57.28 -33.61 6.22
CA TYR A 731 -58.15 -33.68 7.38
C TYR A 731 -57.99 -32.44 8.25
N PRO A 732 -59.13 -31.88 8.77
CA PRO A 732 -59.06 -30.65 9.56
C PRO A 732 -58.35 -30.87 10.88
N ALA A 733 -57.61 -29.84 11.32
CA ALA A 733 -57.08 -29.78 12.69
C ALA A 733 -58.17 -29.34 13.67
N VAL A 734 -58.04 -29.78 14.91
CA VAL A 734 -58.93 -29.41 16.01
C VAL A 734 -58.17 -28.73 17.10
N SER A 735 -58.68 -27.61 17.56
CA SER A 735 -58.10 -26.79 18.63
C SER A 735 -58.81 -27.07 19.95
N ARG A 736 -58.07 -27.20 21.04
CA ARG A 736 -58.57 -27.37 22.40
C ARG A 736 -57.76 -26.57 23.40
N ASP A 737 -58.45 -25.81 24.21
CA ASP A 737 -57.84 -24.92 25.20
C ASP A 737 -57.87 -25.60 26.59
N LEU A 738 -56.81 -25.36 27.36
CA LEU A 738 -56.74 -25.66 28.79
C LEU A 738 -56.21 -24.44 29.54
N ALA A 739 -56.88 -24.09 30.63
CA ALA A 739 -56.39 -23.16 31.60
C ALA A 739 -55.70 -23.98 32.70
N LEU A 740 -54.39 -23.90 32.80
CA LEU A 740 -53.55 -24.68 33.68
C LEU A 740 -53.06 -23.77 34.82
N LEU A 741 -53.49 -24.04 36.05
CA LEU A 741 -52.95 -23.41 37.24
C LEU A 741 -51.71 -24.19 37.70
N VAL A 742 -50.54 -23.52 37.71
CA VAL A 742 -49.24 -24.10 38.01
C VAL A 742 -48.47 -23.24 38.98
N ASP A 743 -47.44 -23.78 39.60
CA ASP A 743 -46.50 -23.01 40.41
C ASP A 743 -45.73 -21.99 39.59
N ASN A 744 -45.32 -20.88 40.20
CA ASN A 744 -44.60 -19.77 39.52
C ASN A 744 -43.30 -20.20 38.86
N ASN A 745 -42.66 -21.26 39.32
CA ASN A 745 -41.41 -21.81 38.82
C ASN A 745 -41.59 -22.72 37.62
N VAL A 746 -42.82 -23.11 37.29
CA VAL A 746 -43.10 -23.95 36.13
C VAL A 746 -42.97 -23.12 34.84
N GLU A 747 -42.08 -23.52 33.95
CA GLU A 747 -41.88 -22.90 32.66
C GLU A 747 -42.82 -23.52 31.62
N PHE A 748 -43.24 -22.72 30.62
CA PHE A 748 -44.08 -23.18 29.51
C PHE A 748 -43.42 -24.32 28.71
N ALA A 749 -42.07 -24.28 28.56
CA ALA A 749 -41.30 -25.34 27.89
C ALA A 749 -41.53 -26.73 28.51
N GLN A 750 -41.70 -26.80 29.83
CA GLN A 750 -42.01 -28.07 30.54
C GLN A 750 -43.38 -28.59 30.15
N ILE A 751 -44.36 -27.70 30.02
CA ILE A 751 -45.74 -28.07 29.58
C ILE A 751 -45.68 -28.59 28.13
N GLU A 752 -45.00 -27.86 27.24
CA GLU A 752 -44.82 -28.23 25.83
C GLU A 752 -44.13 -29.60 25.70
N GLU A 753 -43.05 -29.82 26.47
CA GLU A 753 -42.29 -31.07 26.43
C GLU A 753 -43.17 -32.27 26.85
N ILE A 754 -43.88 -32.12 27.99
CA ILE A 754 -44.80 -33.17 28.48
C ILE A 754 -45.91 -33.44 27.45
N ALA A 755 -46.47 -32.38 26.89
CA ALA A 755 -47.51 -32.52 25.89
C ALA A 755 -47.02 -33.30 24.65
N ARG A 756 -45.89 -32.95 24.11
CA ARG A 756 -45.27 -33.64 22.97
C ARG A 756 -44.85 -35.07 23.28
N GLN A 757 -44.39 -35.33 24.50
CA GLN A 757 -44.14 -36.72 24.97
C GLN A 757 -45.40 -37.55 25.10
N THR A 758 -46.53 -36.90 25.42
CA THR A 758 -47.80 -37.56 25.65
C THR A 758 -48.43 -38.03 24.36
N ASP A 759 -48.41 -37.23 23.33
CA ASP A 759 -48.89 -37.63 21.99
C ASP A 759 -47.97 -37.07 20.88
N LYS A 760 -47.19 -37.96 20.27
CA LYS A 760 -46.21 -37.64 19.22
C LYS A 760 -46.82 -37.62 17.82
N LYS A 761 -48.04 -38.18 17.64
CA LYS A 761 -48.64 -38.37 16.32
C LYS A 761 -49.68 -37.30 15.98
N GLN A 762 -50.58 -37.06 16.91
CA GLN A 762 -51.77 -36.24 16.68
C GLN A 762 -51.62 -34.81 17.21
N LEU A 763 -50.75 -34.57 18.21
CA LEU A 763 -50.47 -33.25 18.69
C LEU A 763 -49.50 -32.55 17.73
N LYS A 764 -50.01 -31.54 17.02
CA LYS A 764 -49.20 -30.79 16.04
C LYS A 764 -48.57 -29.55 16.62
N ARG A 765 -49.33 -28.78 17.43
CA ARG A 765 -48.80 -27.53 18.07
C ARG A 765 -49.35 -27.38 19.49
N VAL A 766 -48.56 -26.72 20.31
CA VAL A 766 -48.89 -26.26 21.65
C VAL A 766 -48.61 -24.76 21.69
N GLU A 767 -49.61 -23.96 21.92
CA GLU A 767 -49.53 -22.50 21.87
C GLU A 767 -49.98 -21.91 23.21
N LEU A 768 -49.17 -21.01 23.74
CA LEU A 768 -49.50 -20.21 24.93
C LEU A 768 -50.12 -18.89 24.45
N PHE A 769 -51.37 -18.67 24.81
CA PHE A 769 -52.07 -17.45 24.38
C PHE A 769 -52.41 -16.47 25.50
N ASP A 770 -52.35 -16.91 26.78
CA ASP A 770 -52.46 -15.99 27.91
C ASP A 770 -51.71 -16.49 29.14
N VAL A 771 -51.15 -15.54 29.90
CA VAL A 771 -50.46 -15.78 31.16
C VAL A 771 -51.02 -14.84 32.24
N TYR A 772 -51.78 -15.39 33.16
CA TYR A 772 -52.36 -14.60 34.21
C TYR A 772 -51.62 -14.79 35.56
N GLN A 773 -51.17 -13.68 36.10
CA GLN A 773 -50.63 -13.60 37.49
C GLN A 773 -51.36 -12.46 38.19
N GLY A 774 -52.17 -12.75 39.19
CA GLY A 774 -52.94 -11.71 39.83
C GLY A 774 -53.66 -12.16 41.08
N LYS A 775 -54.36 -11.20 41.73
CA LYS A 775 -54.99 -11.35 43.06
C LYS A 775 -56.05 -12.46 43.17
N ASN A 776 -56.55 -13.00 42.09
CA ASN A 776 -57.55 -14.07 42.06
C ASN A 776 -56.92 -15.47 41.93
N LEU A 777 -55.61 -15.62 42.15
CA LEU A 777 -54.92 -16.90 42.17
C LEU A 777 -54.35 -17.16 43.57
N PRO A 778 -54.18 -18.44 43.93
CA PRO A 778 -53.44 -18.81 45.13
C PRO A 778 -52.02 -18.23 45.09
N GLU A 779 -51.49 -17.84 46.25
CA GLU A 779 -50.14 -17.31 46.39
C GLU A 779 -49.11 -18.32 45.87
N GLY A 780 -48.12 -17.83 45.07
CA GLY A 780 -47.12 -18.70 44.46
C GLY A 780 -47.52 -19.41 43.19
N LYS A 781 -48.75 -19.17 42.69
CA LYS A 781 -49.26 -19.82 41.46
C LYS A 781 -49.52 -18.80 40.34
N LYS A 782 -49.48 -19.29 39.10
CA LYS A 782 -49.84 -18.59 37.85
C LYS A 782 -50.73 -19.47 37.00
N SER A 783 -51.49 -18.84 36.11
CA SER A 783 -52.35 -19.55 35.14
C SER A 783 -51.80 -19.39 33.75
N TYR A 784 -51.57 -20.53 33.08
CA TYR A 784 -51.27 -20.56 31.65
C TYR A 784 -52.53 -20.95 30.87
N ALA A 785 -52.95 -20.19 29.90
CA ALA A 785 -53.96 -20.55 28.93
C ALA A 785 -53.27 -21.12 27.68
N VAL A 786 -53.38 -22.42 27.50
CA VAL A 786 -52.64 -23.17 26.49
C VAL A 786 -53.59 -23.79 25.48
N ASN A 787 -53.31 -23.56 24.20
CA ASN A 787 -54.05 -24.15 23.09
C ASN A 787 -53.27 -25.36 22.56
N PHE A 788 -53.96 -26.49 22.39
CA PHE A 788 -53.46 -27.72 21.82
C PHE A 788 -54.10 -27.97 20.47
N ILE A 789 -53.31 -28.02 19.40
CA ILE A 789 -53.76 -28.24 18.03
C ILE A 789 -53.52 -29.73 17.70
N LEU A 790 -54.60 -30.45 17.50
CA LEU A 790 -54.63 -31.88 17.24
C LEU A 790 -55.03 -32.15 15.78
N GLN A 791 -54.32 -33.03 15.10
CA GLN A 791 -54.64 -33.45 13.73
C GLN A 791 -54.14 -34.87 13.45
N ASP A 792 -54.96 -35.65 12.78
CA ASP A 792 -54.56 -36.95 12.26
C ASP A 792 -54.40 -36.85 10.73
N GLU A 793 -53.29 -37.35 10.21
CA GLU A 793 -52.98 -37.28 8.78
C GLU A 793 -53.75 -38.27 7.91
N THR A 794 -54.39 -39.25 8.54
CA THR A 794 -55.07 -40.35 7.85
C THR A 794 -56.57 -40.29 7.97
N LYS A 795 -57.14 -39.54 8.93
CA LYS A 795 -58.61 -39.48 9.19
C LYS A 795 -59.00 -38.24 9.97
N THR A 796 -60.28 -37.86 9.88
CA THR A 796 -60.83 -36.83 10.75
C THR A 796 -60.94 -37.38 12.18
N LEU A 797 -60.41 -36.55 13.15
CA LEU A 797 -60.53 -36.87 14.57
C LEU A 797 -61.98 -36.72 15.02
N ASN A 798 -62.48 -37.72 15.71
CA ASN A 798 -63.82 -37.66 16.34
C ASN A 798 -63.68 -37.22 17.83
N ASP A 799 -64.81 -36.75 18.44
CA ASP A 799 -64.81 -36.21 19.80
C ASP A 799 -64.27 -37.23 20.83
N LYS A 800 -64.64 -38.55 20.73
CA LYS A 800 -64.10 -39.57 21.63
C LYS A 800 -62.57 -39.67 21.60
N ALA A 801 -61.97 -39.57 20.42
CA ALA A 801 -60.52 -39.63 20.25
C ALA A 801 -59.87 -38.36 20.80
N ILE A 802 -60.45 -37.18 20.52
CA ILE A 802 -60.02 -35.89 21.05
C ILE A 802 -60.03 -35.89 22.57
N ASP A 803 -61.19 -36.30 23.17
CA ASP A 803 -61.29 -36.30 24.61
C ASP A 803 -60.32 -37.28 25.26
N ALA A 804 -60.04 -38.42 24.64
CA ALA A 804 -59.04 -39.35 25.16
C ALA A 804 -57.64 -38.79 25.18
N ILE A 805 -57.25 -38.03 24.13
CA ILE A 805 -55.95 -37.32 24.06
C ILE A 805 -55.90 -36.23 25.12
N MET A 806 -56.93 -35.40 25.24
CA MET A 806 -56.98 -34.30 26.22
C MET A 806 -56.93 -34.82 27.64
N GLN A 807 -57.69 -35.89 27.98
CA GLN A 807 -57.60 -36.49 29.30
C GLN A 807 -56.23 -37.05 29.63
N LYS A 808 -55.53 -37.63 28.63
CA LYS A 808 -54.17 -38.10 28.80
C LYS A 808 -53.19 -36.96 29.00
N LEU A 809 -53.33 -35.83 28.27
CA LEU A 809 -52.56 -34.61 28.44
C LEU A 809 -52.76 -34.05 29.85
N ILE A 810 -54.01 -33.86 30.29
CA ILE A 810 -54.37 -33.35 31.63
C ILE A 810 -53.70 -34.19 32.70
N LYS A 811 -53.89 -35.53 32.62
CA LYS A 811 -53.33 -36.48 33.60
C LYS A 811 -51.80 -36.38 33.68
N ASN A 812 -51.11 -36.27 32.55
CA ASN A 812 -49.65 -36.20 32.54
C ASN A 812 -49.15 -34.85 33.05
N LEU A 813 -49.82 -33.73 32.74
CA LEU A 813 -49.49 -32.40 33.21
C LEU A 813 -49.74 -32.30 34.72
N THR A 814 -50.88 -32.83 35.24
CA THR A 814 -51.16 -32.90 36.67
C THR A 814 -50.09 -33.71 37.39
N ASN A 815 -49.77 -34.92 36.90
CA ASN A 815 -48.85 -35.83 37.58
C ASN A 815 -47.41 -35.34 37.61
N LYS A 816 -46.96 -34.66 36.56
CA LYS A 816 -45.58 -34.26 36.43
C LYS A 816 -45.29 -32.81 36.91
N LEU A 817 -46.26 -31.92 36.80
CA LEU A 817 -46.11 -30.50 37.15
C LEU A 817 -47.04 -30.02 38.28
N GLY A 818 -47.89 -30.88 38.82
CA GLY A 818 -48.89 -30.46 39.76
C GLY A 818 -49.94 -29.49 39.18
N ALA A 819 -50.10 -29.51 37.84
CA ALA A 819 -51.02 -28.62 37.16
C ALA A 819 -52.50 -28.93 37.52
N GLU A 820 -53.24 -27.92 37.88
CA GLU A 820 -54.68 -28.00 38.14
C GLU A 820 -55.45 -27.32 37.03
N LEU A 821 -56.62 -27.84 36.67
CA LEU A 821 -57.51 -27.17 35.70
C LEU A 821 -58.24 -26.04 36.40
N ARG A 822 -58.25 -24.87 35.76
CA ARG A 822 -58.95 -23.68 36.19
C ARG A 822 -60.31 -23.55 35.50
#